data_f680333a861426dcc128a884c572d3a9
#
_entry.id   f680333a861426dcc128a884c572d3a9
#
_cell.length_a   1.000
_cell.length_b   1.000
_cell.length_c   1.000
_cell.angle_alpha   90.00
_cell.angle_beta   90.00
_cell.angle_gamma   90.00
#
_symmetry.space_group_name_H-M   'P 1'
#
loop_
_entity.id
_entity.type
_entity.pdbx_description
1 polymer ?
#
loop_
_entity_poly.entity_id
_entity_poly.type
_entity_poly.pdbx_seq_one_letter_code
_entity_poly.pdbx_strand_id
1 'polypeptide(L)'
;MQKLPILLFIIFPVLLFAQAKDIPNYIVSGFISDAQTGEALKGVNVYSDSLSLGTTTNSFGFYSLNLPKGVREITFSYVGYSTQSENVVLLYANQKLNISLNPTTSVFEEVVLIEKSKLVESTQMSVINVPTTQIKTMPALLGEVDVLKSIQLLPGVQSGSEGSSGFYVRGGGADQNLILLDGVPVYNASHLFGFFSVFNVDAIKNIKLTKGGFPARFGGRLSSVLEIDMKEGNMKKFQGEASIGLISSKLTLESPIVKDKISFIISARRTYVDLLLNLFQGQTNDAVYGDGEAAGSKGHGTTGGYYFYDLNAKLNYKISSKDRIYLSGYFGDDIFDLNFTGTGQNELDAEVFDFGLGWGNQTASLRWNHLFSDNLFSNTTITYSRYAFNVDQAFASSENSFSFGYISGVEDLNAKIDFEFYPHSNHTIQFGASYTSHDFFPGRLSVSFENTDSLINSVIGQDTVFIFSEDIFAHDSYIYIQDEFSYGERLKINLGTHLASFYTRQKNYLRLQPRLSGRYLLNNKQSVKLSFAQMQQNLHLLTNSSIGLPTDIWVPATDSVKPQQSSQVAIGFNNLFDLKDFHFFLDGKYELSFEVYYKKMNHLIAYKEGASFWDTQGWESSVETEGEGRSYGLEIFMQKKSGKTTGWIGYTLSWTDRRFENINFGQWYPYKYDRRHDISIVLAHVFNDKIDIGCTWVYGTGNAITFPQATYEGLSSPFENNNMQNFEYFGGRNSSRMNPYHRLDFGVNFHKKKKYYDRTISLSVYNIYNRKNPFFIYLDDEESQTVARQVSLFPIIPTLTYNIKF
;
A
#
# COMPACT_ATOMS: atom_id res chain seq x y z
N MET A 1 -33.56 16.95 26.79
CA MET A 1 -34.52 16.11 26.09
C MET A 1 -34.23 16.15 24.60
N GLN A 2 -33.45 15.20 24.07
CA GLN A 2 -33.26 14.96 22.64
C GLN A 2 -32.36 13.69 22.47
N LYS A 3 -32.89 12.52 22.84
CA LYS A 3 -32.20 11.23 22.71
C LYS A 3 -33.09 10.11 22.14
N LEU A 4 -34.05 10.43 21.25
CA LEU A 4 -34.99 9.40 20.79
C LEU A 4 -35.08 9.06 19.30
N PRO A 5 -34.32 9.60 18.33
CA PRO A 5 -34.47 9.12 16.95
C PRO A 5 -33.49 8.04 16.51
N ILE A 6 -32.45 7.70 17.30
CA ILE A 6 -31.38 6.76 16.81
C ILE A 6 -31.80 5.29 16.98
N LEU A 7 -32.72 4.99 17.92
CA LEU A 7 -33.16 3.61 18.15
C LEU A 7 -34.13 3.08 17.09
N LEU A 8 -34.82 3.99 16.36
CA LEU A 8 -35.82 3.59 15.34
C LEU A 8 -35.18 3.10 14.03
N PHE A 9 -33.92 3.46 13.74
CA PHE A 9 -33.26 3.05 12.51
C PHE A 9 -32.63 1.63 12.53
N ILE A 10 -32.49 1.05 13.72
CA ILE A 10 -31.93 -0.32 13.88
C ILE A 10 -33.03 -1.39 13.78
N ILE A 11 -34.28 -1.02 13.98
CA ILE A 11 -35.44 -1.97 14.00
C ILE A 11 -36.16 -2.06 12.64
N PHE A 12 -35.90 -1.15 11.71
CA PHE A 12 -36.63 -1.06 10.43
C PHE A 12 -36.33 -2.15 9.39
N PRO A 13 -35.14 -2.83 9.35
CA PRO A 13 -34.95 -3.92 8.39
C PRO A 13 -35.68 -5.22 8.71
N VAL A 14 -36.26 -5.37 9.92
CA VAL A 14 -36.83 -6.65 10.37
C VAL A 14 -38.30 -6.82 9.94
N LEU A 15 -38.96 -5.77 9.46
CA LEU A 15 -40.42 -5.78 9.20
C LEU A 15 -40.84 -5.83 7.72
N LEU A 16 -39.93 -6.00 6.76
CA LEU A 16 -40.27 -6.17 5.34
C LEU A 16 -40.27 -7.63 4.87
N PHE A 17 -40.71 -8.57 5.71
CA PHE A 17 -41.06 -9.90 5.23
C PHE A 17 -42.50 -9.88 4.67
N ALA A 18 -42.62 -9.42 3.43
CA ALA A 18 -43.86 -9.60 2.69
C ALA A 18 -43.92 -11.04 2.18
N GLN A 19 -44.98 -11.77 2.53
CA GLN A 19 -45.36 -13.12 2.14
C GLN A 19 -45.35 -13.29 0.61
N ALA A 20 -44.27 -13.85 0.05
CA ALA A 20 -44.32 -14.48 -1.26
C ALA A 20 -44.58 -15.98 -1.06
N LYS A 21 -45.38 -16.59 -1.92
CA LYS A 21 -45.68 -18.03 -1.91
C LYS A 21 -44.37 -18.81 -1.86
N ASP A 22 -44.20 -19.64 -0.81
CA ASP A 22 -42.96 -20.45 -0.58
C ASP A 22 -42.79 -21.51 -1.66
N ILE A 23 -42.09 -21.16 -2.72
CA ILE A 23 -41.36 -22.15 -3.51
C ILE A 23 -40.11 -22.51 -2.67
N PRO A 24 -39.95 -23.79 -2.28
CA PRO A 24 -38.80 -24.16 -1.47
C PRO A 24 -37.51 -23.83 -2.22
N ASN A 25 -36.66 -23.10 -1.56
CA ASN A 25 -35.33 -22.74 -2.05
C ASN A 25 -34.30 -23.73 -1.49
N TYR A 26 -33.32 -24.06 -2.28
CA TYR A 26 -32.20 -24.93 -1.92
C TYR A 26 -30.88 -24.19 -2.19
N ILE A 27 -29.87 -24.49 -1.39
CA ILE A 27 -28.56 -23.87 -1.50
C ILE A 27 -27.64 -24.73 -2.34
N VAL A 28 -26.96 -24.11 -3.31
CA VAL A 28 -25.77 -24.65 -3.96
C VAL A 28 -24.56 -23.93 -3.41
N SER A 29 -23.66 -24.66 -2.76
CA SER A 29 -22.47 -24.10 -2.16
C SER A 29 -21.22 -24.91 -2.48
N GLY A 30 -20.07 -24.29 -2.41
CA GLY A 30 -18.81 -24.98 -2.67
C GLY A 30 -17.62 -24.05 -2.78
N PHE A 31 -16.49 -24.63 -3.18
CA PHE A 31 -15.25 -23.92 -3.41
C PHE A 31 -14.87 -23.96 -4.87
N ILE A 32 -14.34 -22.83 -5.37
CA ILE A 32 -13.82 -22.73 -6.73
C ILE A 32 -12.31 -22.55 -6.66
N SER A 33 -11.59 -23.37 -7.41
CA SER A 33 -10.13 -23.39 -7.46
C SER A 33 -9.60 -23.38 -8.88
N ASP A 34 -8.33 -23.03 -9.03
CA ASP A 34 -7.55 -23.19 -10.25
C ASP A 34 -7.23 -24.68 -10.49
N ALA A 35 -7.52 -25.19 -11.69
CA ALA A 35 -7.32 -26.60 -12.01
C ALA A 35 -5.82 -26.99 -12.09
N GLN A 36 -4.92 -26.04 -12.39
CA GLN A 36 -3.49 -26.32 -12.54
C GLN A 36 -2.72 -26.21 -11.22
N THR A 37 -3.12 -25.30 -10.34
CA THR A 37 -2.42 -25.03 -9.08
C THR A 37 -3.17 -25.56 -7.85
N GLY A 38 -4.50 -25.67 -7.91
CA GLY A 38 -5.37 -25.97 -6.77
C GLY A 38 -5.63 -24.77 -5.85
N GLU A 39 -5.14 -23.58 -6.20
CA GLU A 39 -5.39 -22.35 -5.44
C GLU A 39 -6.84 -21.92 -5.52
N ALA A 40 -7.35 -21.37 -4.41
CA ALA A 40 -8.70 -20.82 -4.35
C ALA A 40 -8.85 -19.59 -5.27
N LEU A 41 -9.95 -19.50 -6.02
CA LEU A 41 -10.24 -18.36 -6.91
C LEU A 41 -11.22 -17.38 -6.26
N LYS A 42 -10.73 -16.17 -5.95
CA LYS A 42 -11.50 -15.05 -5.37
C LYS A 42 -12.29 -14.32 -6.46
N GLY A 43 -13.59 -14.13 -6.21
CA GLY A 43 -14.42 -13.29 -7.05
C GLY A 43 -14.79 -13.92 -8.39
N VAL A 44 -14.86 -15.23 -8.49
CA VAL A 44 -15.49 -15.95 -9.60
C VAL A 44 -16.99 -15.65 -9.61
N ASN A 45 -17.55 -15.30 -10.74
CA ASN A 45 -18.99 -15.13 -10.90
C ASN A 45 -19.66 -16.51 -10.96
N VAL A 46 -20.69 -16.70 -10.13
CA VAL A 46 -21.52 -17.92 -10.06
C VAL A 46 -22.96 -17.50 -10.26
N TYR A 47 -23.57 -17.87 -11.36
CA TYR A 47 -24.90 -17.35 -11.69
C TYR A 47 -25.72 -18.35 -12.50
N SER A 48 -27.04 -18.15 -12.44
CA SER A 48 -28.00 -18.82 -13.31
C SER A 48 -28.69 -17.77 -14.18
N ASP A 49 -28.42 -17.80 -15.47
CA ASP A 49 -28.97 -16.83 -16.43
C ASP A 49 -30.50 -16.88 -16.47
N SER A 50 -31.07 -18.06 -16.41
CA SER A 50 -32.54 -18.28 -16.49
C SER A 50 -33.29 -17.63 -15.32
N LEU A 51 -32.62 -17.41 -14.18
CA LEU A 51 -33.21 -16.82 -12.97
C LEU A 51 -32.72 -15.41 -12.65
N SER A 52 -31.72 -14.93 -13.38
CA SER A 52 -31.00 -13.68 -13.08
C SER A 52 -30.48 -13.62 -11.65
N LEU A 53 -30.18 -14.79 -11.03
CA LEU A 53 -29.64 -14.90 -9.69
C LEU A 53 -28.15 -15.27 -9.75
N GLY A 54 -27.37 -14.65 -8.91
CA GLY A 54 -25.94 -14.94 -8.88
C GLY A 54 -25.26 -14.47 -7.61
N THR A 55 -24.08 -15.01 -7.37
CA THR A 55 -23.15 -14.65 -6.30
C THR A 55 -21.73 -14.63 -6.83
N THR A 56 -20.78 -14.24 -5.98
CA THR A 56 -19.35 -14.31 -6.31
C THR A 56 -18.61 -15.06 -5.22
N THR A 57 -17.51 -15.73 -5.57
CA THR A 57 -16.67 -16.36 -4.55
C THR A 57 -16.03 -15.31 -3.66
N ASN A 58 -15.96 -15.61 -2.37
CA ASN A 58 -15.24 -14.80 -1.38
C ASN A 58 -13.71 -14.89 -1.57
N SER A 59 -12.95 -14.28 -0.66
CA SER A 59 -11.48 -14.28 -0.71
C SER A 59 -10.84 -15.68 -0.66
N PHE A 60 -11.60 -16.68 -0.26
CA PHE A 60 -11.16 -18.08 -0.08
C PHE A 60 -11.77 -19.05 -1.08
N GLY A 61 -12.41 -18.49 -2.13
CA GLY A 61 -13.03 -19.29 -3.17
C GLY A 61 -14.37 -19.90 -2.80
N PHE A 62 -14.93 -19.63 -1.61
CA PHE A 62 -16.23 -20.13 -1.21
C PHE A 62 -17.36 -19.31 -1.83
N TYR A 63 -18.42 -20.00 -2.25
CA TYR A 63 -19.68 -19.41 -2.72
C TYR A 63 -20.89 -20.12 -2.11
N SER A 64 -21.98 -19.39 -1.98
CA SER A 64 -23.27 -19.91 -1.60
C SER A 64 -24.35 -19.21 -2.44
N LEU A 65 -25.14 -19.97 -3.17
CA LEU A 65 -26.19 -19.48 -4.06
C LEU A 65 -27.51 -20.18 -3.71
N ASN A 66 -28.50 -19.38 -3.33
CA ASN A 66 -29.83 -19.85 -2.99
C ASN A 66 -30.72 -19.81 -4.23
N LEU A 67 -31.27 -20.97 -4.65
CA LEU A 67 -32.02 -21.14 -5.89
C LEU A 67 -33.38 -21.84 -5.62
N PRO A 68 -34.44 -21.49 -6.35
CA PRO A 68 -35.71 -22.20 -6.26
C PRO A 68 -35.60 -23.64 -6.78
N LYS A 69 -36.41 -24.53 -6.22
CA LYS A 69 -36.54 -25.93 -6.59
C LYS A 69 -36.58 -26.12 -8.10
N GLY A 70 -35.90 -27.17 -8.62
CA GLY A 70 -35.90 -27.53 -10.02
C GLY A 70 -34.52 -27.94 -10.54
N VAL A 71 -34.45 -28.23 -11.84
CA VAL A 71 -33.17 -28.38 -12.55
C VAL A 71 -32.68 -26.99 -12.93
N ARG A 72 -31.43 -26.65 -12.59
CA ARG A 72 -30.82 -25.35 -12.78
C ARG A 72 -29.48 -25.48 -13.44
N GLU A 73 -29.24 -24.72 -14.48
CA GLU A 73 -27.92 -24.52 -15.03
C GLU A 73 -27.23 -23.40 -14.26
N ILE A 74 -26.03 -23.67 -13.77
CA ILE A 74 -25.19 -22.72 -13.04
C ILE A 74 -23.91 -22.52 -13.83
N THR A 75 -23.60 -21.28 -14.14
CA THR A 75 -22.42 -20.88 -14.89
C THR A 75 -21.36 -20.29 -13.96
N PHE A 76 -20.12 -20.72 -14.13
CA PHE A 76 -18.93 -20.27 -13.41
C PHE A 76 -18.01 -19.54 -14.39
N SER A 77 -17.79 -18.24 -14.18
CA SER A 77 -17.02 -17.40 -15.08
C SER A 77 -16.01 -16.57 -14.32
N TYR A 78 -14.77 -16.55 -14.83
CA TYR A 78 -13.67 -15.76 -14.26
C TYR A 78 -12.70 -15.32 -15.35
N VAL A 79 -12.21 -14.08 -15.28
CA VAL A 79 -11.25 -13.51 -16.25
C VAL A 79 -9.97 -14.34 -16.28
N GLY A 80 -9.55 -14.76 -17.48
CA GLY A 80 -8.37 -15.60 -17.68
C GLY A 80 -8.63 -17.10 -17.51
N TYR A 81 -9.89 -17.53 -17.35
CA TYR A 81 -10.30 -18.92 -17.22
C TYR A 81 -11.41 -19.27 -18.20
N SER A 82 -11.44 -20.55 -18.60
CA SER A 82 -12.55 -21.08 -19.40
C SER A 82 -13.83 -21.11 -18.55
N THR A 83 -14.92 -20.58 -19.11
CA THR A 83 -16.24 -20.66 -18.47
C THR A 83 -16.69 -22.10 -18.43
N GLN A 84 -17.28 -22.48 -17.30
CA GLN A 84 -17.85 -23.80 -17.09
C GLN A 84 -19.30 -23.70 -16.67
N SER A 85 -20.18 -24.52 -17.20
CA SER A 85 -21.60 -24.62 -16.78
C SER A 85 -21.89 -26.03 -16.29
N GLU A 86 -22.68 -26.10 -15.21
CA GLU A 86 -23.10 -27.37 -14.60
C GLU A 86 -24.62 -27.38 -14.37
N ASN A 87 -25.25 -28.52 -14.65
CA ASN A 87 -26.67 -28.74 -14.37
C ASN A 87 -26.84 -29.34 -12.97
N VAL A 88 -27.57 -28.63 -12.11
CA VAL A 88 -27.82 -29.01 -10.72
C VAL A 88 -29.28 -29.34 -10.53
N VAL A 89 -29.59 -30.49 -9.90
CA VAL A 89 -30.96 -30.93 -9.64
C VAL A 89 -31.32 -30.66 -8.19
N LEU A 90 -32.13 -29.61 -7.94
CA LEU A 90 -32.53 -29.15 -6.62
C LEU A 90 -33.98 -29.58 -6.33
N LEU A 91 -34.18 -30.82 -5.90
CA LEU A 91 -35.51 -31.33 -5.63
C LEU A 91 -35.83 -31.53 -4.14
N TYR A 92 -34.82 -31.95 -3.35
CA TYR A 92 -35.06 -32.40 -1.97
C TYR A 92 -34.01 -31.90 -0.95
N ALA A 93 -32.83 -31.43 -1.40
CA ALA A 93 -31.74 -31.05 -0.52
C ALA A 93 -30.80 -30.03 -1.14
N ASN A 94 -30.04 -29.34 -0.28
CA ASN A 94 -28.88 -28.51 -0.70
C ASN A 94 -27.83 -29.35 -1.41
N GLN A 95 -27.09 -28.74 -2.33
CA GLN A 95 -26.03 -29.42 -3.07
C GLN A 95 -24.67 -28.74 -2.84
N LYS A 96 -23.63 -29.56 -2.65
CA LYS A 96 -22.26 -29.14 -2.63
C LYS A 96 -21.63 -29.35 -3.99
N LEU A 97 -21.10 -28.27 -4.59
CA LEU A 97 -20.51 -28.30 -5.91
C LEU A 97 -19.19 -27.55 -5.89
N ASN A 98 -18.08 -28.30 -5.87
CA ASN A 98 -16.74 -27.74 -5.99
C ASN A 98 -16.30 -27.74 -7.45
N ILE A 99 -15.77 -26.62 -7.93
CA ILE A 99 -15.40 -26.43 -9.33
C ILE A 99 -13.90 -26.13 -9.42
N SER A 100 -13.25 -26.72 -10.42
CA SER A 100 -11.88 -26.39 -10.79
C SER A 100 -11.87 -25.80 -12.19
N LEU A 101 -11.62 -24.48 -12.28
CA LEU A 101 -11.59 -23.79 -13.57
C LEU A 101 -10.23 -23.93 -14.24
N ASN A 102 -10.22 -24.17 -15.55
CA ASN A 102 -9.01 -24.24 -16.35
C ASN A 102 -8.59 -22.85 -16.78
N PRO A 103 -7.34 -22.40 -16.51
CA PRO A 103 -6.83 -21.16 -17.07
C PRO A 103 -6.77 -21.25 -18.60
N THR A 104 -7.15 -20.18 -19.28
CA THR A 104 -7.03 -20.09 -20.73
C THR A 104 -5.58 -19.87 -21.11
N THR A 105 -5.05 -20.72 -22.00
CA THR A 105 -3.65 -20.68 -22.46
C THR A 105 -3.39 -19.57 -23.48
N SER A 106 -4.43 -19.01 -24.08
CA SER A 106 -4.32 -17.91 -25.03
C SER A 106 -4.87 -16.63 -24.41
N VAL A 107 -4.00 -15.66 -24.21
CA VAL A 107 -4.37 -14.26 -23.88
C VAL A 107 -5.22 -13.65 -25.01
N PHE A 108 -5.41 -14.35 -26.11
CA PHE A 108 -5.93 -13.86 -27.40
C PHE A 108 -7.29 -14.40 -27.81
N GLU A 109 -7.78 -15.48 -27.20
CA GLU A 109 -9.15 -15.86 -27.46
C GLU A 109 -10.06 -14.84 -26.79
N GLU A 110 -10.70 -14.06 -27.62
CA GLU A 110 -11.86 -13.27 -27.26
C GLU A 110 -12.94 -14.24 -26.78
N VAL A 111 -12.88 -14.62 -25.52
CA VAL A 111 -14.01 -15.31 -24.88
C VAL A 111 -15.13 -14.27 -24.93
N VAL A 112 -15.97 -14.39 -25.94
CA VAL A 112 -17.21 -13.63 -26.08
C VAL A 112 -18.17 -14.10 -24.99
N LEU A 113 -17.82 -13.79 -23.77
CA LEU A 113 -18.74 -13.88 -22.66
C LEU A 113 -19.28 -12.45 -22.45
N ILE A 114 -20.57 -12.37 -22.40
CA ILE A 114 -21.30 -11.25 -21.80
C ILE A 114 -20.95 -11.30 -20.31
N GLU A 115 -19.68 -11.03 -20.00
CA GLU A 115 -19.25 -10.91 -18.62
C GLU A 115 -19.85 -9.61 -18.10
N LYS A 116 -20.85 -9.76 -17.23
CA LYS A 116 -21.36 -8.64 -16.47
C LYS A 116 -20.17 -8.00 -15.76
N SER A 117 -19.78 -6.81 -16.17
CA SER A 117 -18.60 -6.16 -15.61
C SER A 117 -18.78 -5.89 -14.13
N LYS A 118 -17.81 -6.35 -13.31
CA LYS A 118 -17.76 -6.04 -11.88
C LYS A 118 -17.80 -4.53 -11.63
N LEU A 119 -17.24 -3.71 -12.53
CA LEU A 119 -17.28 -2.26 -12.41
C LEU A 119 -18.71 -1.73 -12.40
N VAL A 120 -19.60 -2.28 -13.25
CA VAL A 120 -21.00 -1.84 -13.34
C VAL A 120 -21.87 -2.50 -12.26
N GLU A 121 -21.64 -3.79 -11.95
CA GLU A 121 -22.50 -4.57 -11.07
C GLU A 121 -22.18 -4.51 -9.59
N SER A 122 -20.93 -4.26 -9.20
CA SER A 122 -20.51 -4.16 -7.80
C SER A 122 -21.19 -2.96 -7.10
N THR A 123 -21.66 -3.18 -5.88
CA THR A 123 -22.14 -2.12 -4.98
C THR A 123 -21.01 -1.22 -4.50
N GLN A 124 -19.85 -1.80 -4.30
CA GLN A 124 -18.67 -1.06 -3.86
C GLN A 124 -18.23 -0.08 -4.93
N MET A 125 -17.94 1.13 -4.51
CA MET A 125 -17.42 2.21 -5.31
C MET A 125 -15.93 2.38 -5.08
N SER A 126 -15.20 2.90 -6.08
CA SER A 126 -13.76 3.23 -5.96
C SER A 126 -12.86 2.02 -5.65
N VAL A 127 -13.26 0.84 -6.11
CA VAL A 127 -12.47 -0.40 -5.95
C VAL A 127 -11.78 -0.76 -7.25
N ILE A 128 -10.44 -0.88 -7.21
CA ILE A 128 -9.63 -1.25 -8.36
C ILE A 128 -8.83 -2.50 -8.03
N ASN A 129 -8.98 -3.54 -8.86
CA ASN A 129 -8.14 -4.72 -8.81
C ASN A 129 -7.05 -4.59 -9.89
N VAL A 130 -5.79 -4.75 -9.51
CA VAL A 130 -4.65 -4.69 -10.41
C VAL A 130 -4.10 -6.10 -10.60
N PRO A 131 -4.25 -6.70 -11.79
CA PRO A 131 -3.70 -8.04 -12.06
C PRO A 131 -2.17 -8.04 -12.01
N THR A 132 -1.57 -9.00 -11.32
CA THR A 132 -0.10 -9.13 -11.24
C THR A 132 0.54 -9.37 -12.61
N THR A 133 -0.17 -10.01 -13.53
CA THR A 133 0.26 -10.17 -14.93
C THR A 133 0.44 -8.83 -15.64
N GLN A 134 -0.44 -7.86 -15.40
CA GLN A 134 -0.35 -6.52 -15.98
C GLN A 134 0.80 -5.72 -15.36
N ILE A 135 1.05 -5.88 -14.06
CA ILE A 135 2.19 -5.25 -13.38
C ILE A 135 3.52 -5.74 -13.97
N LYS A 136 3.64 -7.06 -14.26
CA LYS A 136 4.85 -7.66 -14.84
C LYS A 136 5.15 -7.20 -16.27
N THR A 137 4.19 -6.63 -17.00
CA THR A 137 4.42 -6.06 -18.35
C THR A 137 4.83 -4.59 -18.32
N MET A 138 4.73 -3.91 -17.16
CA MET A 138 5.13 -2.51 -17.04
C MET A 138 6.65 -2.37 -17.05
N PRO A 139 7.18 -1.25 -17.62
CA PRO A 139 8.59 -0.92 -17.49
C PRO A 139 9.01 -0.80 -16.03
N ALA A 140 10.12 -1.39 -15.67
CA ALA A 140 10.61 -1.48 -14.30
C ALA A 140 11.73 -0.46 -14.04
N LEU A 141 11.68 0.22 -12.90
CA LEU A 141 12.79 1.07 -12.43
C LEU A 141 13.95 0.17 -11.97
N LEU A 142 15.15 0.33 -12.53
CA LEU A 142 16.34 -0.46 -12.21
C LEU A 142 16.12 -1.99 -12.31
N GLY A 143 15.14 -2.43 -13.10
CA GLY A 143 14.78 -3.84 -13.27
C GLY A 143 13.83 -4.40 -12.22
N GLU A 144 13.39 -3.60 -11.25
CA GLU A 144 12.44 -3.98 -10.22
C GLU A 144 11.00 -3.60 -10.60
N VAL A 145 10.15 -4.61 -10.75
CA VAL A 145 8.70 -4.44 -10.90
C VAL A 145 8.09 -4.18 -9.53
N ASP A 146 7.39 -3.06 -9.37
CA ASP A 146 6.95 -2.56 -8.06
C ASP A 146 5.44 -2.43 -7.97
N VAL A 147 4.86 -3.00 -6.89
CA VAL A 147 3.42 -2.99 -6.61
C VAL A 147 2.92 -1.58 -6.32
N LEU A 148 3.58 -0.85 -5.42
CA LEU A 148 3.10 0.48 -5.01
C LEU A 148 3.25 1.51 -6.13
N LYS A 149 4.31 1.43 -6.94
CA LYS A 149 4.43 2.26 -8.15
C LYS A 149 3.31 1.99 -9.15
N SER A 150 2.86 0.74 -9.27
CA SER A 150 1.71 0.41 -10.12
C SER A 150 0.41 1.00 -9.56
N ILE A 151 0.25 1.04 -8.24
CA ILE A 151 -0.89 1.66 -7.56
C ILE A 151 -0.90 3.18 -7.75
N GLN A 152 0.26 3.83 -7.77
CA GLN A 152 0.40 5.28 -8.02
C GLN A 152 -0.09 5.70 -9.43
N LEU A 153 -0.22 4.76 -10.36
CA LEU A 153 -0.74 5.02 -11.73
C LEU A 153 -2.28 4.99 -11.80
N LEU A 154 -2.96 4.84 -10.67
CA LEU A 154 -4.42 4.79 -10.61
C LEU A 154 -5.00 6.18 -10.27
N PRO A 155 -6.17 6.56 -10.80
CA PRO A 155 -6.77 7.85 -10.52
C PRO A 155 -7.09 7.99 -9.02
N GLY A 156 -6.92 9.20 -8.49
CA GLY A 156 -7.09 9.51 -7.06
C GLY A 156 -5.96 9.01 -6.16
N VAL A 157 -4.88 8.50 -6.75
CA VAL A 157 -3.67 8.07 -6.06
C VAL A 157 -2.50 8.92 -6.57
N GLN A 158 -1.85 9.63 -5.68
CA GLN A 158 -0.73 10.50 -6.01
C GLN A 158 0.57 9.92 -5.45
N SER A 159 1.65 10.08 -6.18
CA SER A 159 3.02 9.85 -5.68
C SER A 159 3.50 11.05 -4.86
N GLY A 160 4.45 10.84 -3.97
CA GLY A 160 5.17 11.92 -3.29
C GLY A 160 6.17 12.62 -4.22
N SER A 161 7.44 12.61 -3.84
CA SER A 161 8.55 13.08 -4.67
C SER A 161 8.95 12.06 -5.75
N GLU A 162 9.87 12.45 -6.63
CA GLU A 162 10.40 11.59 -7.68
C GLU A 162 10.92 10.26 -7.11
N GLY A 163 10.52 9.15 -7.72
CA GLY A 163 10.96 7.81 -7.33
C GLY A 163 10.32 7.23 -6.08
N SER A 164 9.63 8.03 -5.25
CA SER A 164 9.02 7.55 -4.00
C SER A 164 7.94 6.48 -4.25
N SER A 165 7.93 5.43 -3.45
CA SER A 165 6.87 4.39 -3.41
C SER A 165 5.70 4.78 -2.48
N GLY A 166 5.83 5.85 -1.71
CA GLY A 166 4.72 6.40 -0.91
C GLY A 166 3.54 6.79 -1.79
N PHE A 167 2.33 6.51 -1.38
CA PHE A 167 1.11 6.86 -2.11
C PHE A 167 0.10 7.56 -1.23
N TYR A 168 -0.59 8.54 -1.81
CA TYR A 168 -1.49 9.45 -1.14
C TYR A 168 -2.84 9.41 -1.83
N VAL A 169 -3.87 8.96 -1.12
CA VAL A 169 -5.19 8.73 -1.69
C VAL A 169 -6.15 9.82 -1.27
N ARG A 170 -6.73 10.53 -2.26
CA ARG A 170 -7.75 11.56 -2.02
C ARG A 170 -7.35 12.52 -0.90
N GLY A 171 -6.12 13.06 -0.99
CA GLY A 171 -5.59 14.03 -0.05
C GLY A 171 -5.26 13.52 1.36
N GLY A 172 -5.22 12.22 1.55
CA GLY A 172 -4.76 11.61 2.79
C GLY A 172 -3.24 11.57 2.90
N GLY A 173 -2.72 11.43 4.12
CA GLY A 173 -1.32 11.14 4.40
C GLY A 173 -0.94 9.70 4.08
N ALA A 174 0.36 9.39 4.11
CA ALA A 174 0.84 8.01 3.93
C ALA A 174 0.28 7.07 4.99
N ASP A 175 0.23 7.52 6.24
CA ASP A 175 -0.32 6.84 7.40
C ASP A 175 -1.83 6.57 7.32
N GLN A 176 -2.55 7.32 6.47
CA GLN A 176 -3.98 7.21 6.33
C GLN A 176 -4.42 6.09 5.36
N ASN A 177 -3.48 5.32 4.84
CA ASN A 177 -3.72 4.14 4.02
C ASN A 177 -3.49 2.86 4.84
N LEU A 178 -4.46 1.96 4.85
CA LEU A 178 -4.31 0.63 5.46
C LEU A 178 -3.71 -0.31 4.42
N ILE A 179 -2.47 -0.71 4.61
CA ILE A 179 -1.77 -1.64 3.73
C ILE A 179 -1.76 -3.00 4.43
N LEU A 180 -2.33 -4.01 3.80
CA LEU A 180 -2.48 -5.34 4.34
C LEU A 180 -1.77 -6.37 3.45
N LEU A 181 -0.84 -7.12 4.01
CA LEU A 181 -0.26 -8.32 3.39
C LEU A 181 -0.88 -9.56 4.05
N ASP A 182 -1.65 -10.34 3.30
CA ASP A 182 -2.44 -11.46 3.82
C ASP A 182 -3.29 -11.09 5.07
N GLY A 183 -3.78 -9.84 5.11
CA GLY A 183 -4.61 -9.31 6.20
C GLY A 183 -3.84 -8.77 7.40
N VAL A 184 -2.51 -8.78 7.38
CA VAL A 184 -1.63 -8.20 8.40
C VAL A 184 -1.24 -6.78 8.02
N PRO A 185 -1.35 -5.77 8.90
CA PRO A 185 -0.87 -4.42 8.63
C PRO A 185 0.64 -4.38 8.37
N VAL A 186 1.05 -3.64 7.34
CA VAL A 186 2.45 -3.30 7.05
C VAL A 186 2.60 -1.79 7.25
N TYR A 187 3.44 -1.37 8.18
CA TYR A 187 3.52 0.03 8.61
C TYR A 187 4.36 0.89 7.67
N ASN A 188 5.59 0.50 7.37
CA ASN A 188 6.42 1.12 6.35
C ASN A 188 6.57 0.13 5.19
N ALA A 189 5.90 0.41 4.09
CA ALA A 189 5.84 -0.49 2.95
C ALA A 189 6.94 -0.22 1.91
N SER A 190 8.09 0.35 2.31
CA SER A 190 9.12 0.79 1.37
C SER A 190 10.55 0.47 1.81
N HIS A 191 11.38 0.17 0.82
CA HIS A 191 12.83 0.03 0.88
C HIS A 191 13.55 1.22 0.24
N LEU A 192 14.86 1.33 0.46
CA LEU A 192 15.77 2.30 -0.16
C LEU A 192 15.20 3.73 -0.07
N PHE A 193 14.96 4.20 1.16
CA PHE A 193 14.41 5.54 1.41
C PHE A 193 13.10 5.83 0.62
N GLY A 194 12.29 4.81 0.38
CA GLY A 194 11.03 4.93 -0.32
C GLY A 194 11.08 4.64 -1.83
N PHE A 195 12.20 4.24 -2.41
CA PHE A 195 12.29 4.00 -3.85
C PHE A 195 11.69 2.66 -4.31
N PHE A 196 11.58 1.66 -3.46
CA PHE A 196 10.98 0.36 -3.79
C PHE A 196 9.98 -0.06 -2.73
N SER A 197 8.97 -0.84 -3.13
CA SER A 197 8.06 -1.44 -2.17
C SER A 197 8.62 -2.74 -1.59
N VAL A 198 8.18 -3.07 -0.37
CA VAL A 198 8.49 -4.33 0.30
C VAL A 198 7.83 -5.54 -0.36
N PHE A 199 6.97 -5.34 -1.36
CA PHE A 199 6.15 -6.38 -1.95
C PHE A 199 6.82 -7.02 -3.17
N ASN A 200 7.20 -8.29 -3.04
CA ASN A 200 7.69 -9.07 -4.17
C ASN A 200 6.52 -9.59 -5.02
N VAL A 201 6.37 -9.07 -6.24
CA VAL A 201 5.28 -9.41 -7.18
C VAL A 201 5.20 -10.91 -7.46
N ASP A 202 6.33 -11.63 -7.39
CA ASP A 202 6.36 -13.08 -7.68
C ASP A 202 5.67 -13.91 -6.59
N ALA A 203 5.59 -13.40 -5.36
CA ALA A 203 4.87 -14.01 -4.25
C ALA A 203 3.38 -13.59 -4.19
N ILE A 204 2.95 -12.60 -4.99
CA ILE A 204 1.62 -11.99 -4.88
C ILE A 204 0.66 -12.59 -5.90
N LYS A 205 -0.59 -12.78 -5.44
CA LYS A 205 -1.72 -13.29 -6.23
C LYS A 205 -2.69 -12.17 -6.63
N ASN A 206 -3.12 -11.37 -5.67
CA ASN A 206 -4.13 -10.32 -5.87
C ASN A 206 -3.69 -9.01 -5.22
N ILE A 207 -4.03 -7.91 -5.88
CA ILE A 207 -3.86 -6.56 -5.36
C ILE A 207 -5.18 -5.83 -5.54
N LYS A 208 -5.75 -5.33 -4.44
CA LYS A 208 -7.03 -4.63 -4.44
C LYS A 208 -6.92 -3.33 -3.66
N LEU A 209 -7.14 -2.22 -4.35
CA LEU A 209 -7.21 -0.88 -3.74
C LEU A 209 -8.68 -0.46 -3.58
N THR A 210 -9.06 -0.04 -2.37
CA THR A 210 -10.35 0.58 -2.04
C THR A 210 -10.11 2.02 -1.60
N LYS A 211 -10.59 3.01 -2.37
CA LYS A 211 -10.40 4.45 -2.12
C LYS A 211 -11.61 5.15 -1.50
N GLY A 212 -12.73 4.47 -1.39
CA GLY A 212 -13.99 4.99 -0.86
C GLY A 212 -15.02 3.88 -0.74
N GLY A 213 -16.20 4.18 -0.16
CA GLY A 213 -17.22 3.16 0.04
C GLY A 213 -16.72 1.96 0.86
N PHE A 214 -15.92 2.24 1.89
CA PHE A 214 -15.23 1.23 2.67
C PHE A 214 -16.20 0.22 3.27
N PRO A 215 -16.01 -1.09 3.08
CA PRO A 215 -16.74 -2.12 3.82
C PRO A 215 -16.60 -1.94 5.33
N ALA A 216 -17.66 -2.28 6.09
CA ALA A 216 -17.64 -2.10 7.55
C ALA A 216 -16.58 -2.95 8.26
N ARG A 217 -16.09 -4.01 7.65
CA ARG A 217 -14.99 -4.85 8.17
C ARG A 217 -13.64 -4.12 8.31
N PHE A 218 -13.47 -2.96 7.66
CA PHE A 218 -12.23 -2.18 7.72
C PHE A 218 -12.39 -0.94 8.58
N GLY A 219 -11.43 -0.69 9.44
CA GLY A 219 -11.29 0.49 10.28
C GLY A 219 -9.84 0.94 10.41
N GLY A 220 -9.60 1.89 11.31
CA GLY A 220 -8.25 2.27 11.73
C GLY A 220 -7.45 3.16 10.76
N ARG A 221 -8.00 3.52 9.58
CA ARG A 221 -7.37 4.44 8.61
C ARG A 221 -8.42 5.31 7.92
N LEU A 222 -7.98 6.45 7.32
CA LEU A 222 -8.89 7.48 6.82
C LEU A 222 -9.06 7.53 5.29
N SER A 223 -8.11 6.99 4.51
CA SER A 223 -8.01 7.29 3.09
C SER A 223 -8.20 6.12 2.15
N SER A 224 -7.55 5.01 2.39
CA SER A 224 -7.69 3.82 1.54
C SER A 224 -7.39 2.53 2.29
N VAL A 225 -7.78 1.43 1.66
CA VAL A 225 -7.37 0.07 2.05
C VAL A 225 -6.74 -0.60 0.84
N LEU A 226 -5.49 -1.02 0.98
CA LEU A 226 -4.74 -1.80 0.01
C LEU A 226 -4.61 -3.23 0.54
N GLU A 227 -5.36 -4.15 -0.05
CA GLU A 227 -5.31 -5.58 0.25
C GLU A 227 -4.34 -6.25 -0.74
N ILE A 228 -3.30 -6.89 -0.24
CA ILE A 228 -2.32 -7.66 -1.01
C ILE A 228 -2.38 -9.11 -0.51
N ASP A 229 -2.85 -10.01 -1.36
CA ASP A 229 -2.95 -11.42 -1.04
C ASP A 229 -1.75 -12.17 -1.65
N MET A 230 -1.03 -12.95 -0.84
CA MET A 230 0.04 -13.84 -1.31
C MET A 230 -0.54 -15.06 -2.01
N LYS A 231 0.23 -15.63 -2.95
CA LYS A 231 -0.05 -16.97 -3.52
C LYS A 231 -0.12 -18.03 -2.42
N GLU A 232 -0.88 -19.11 -2.67
CA GLU A 232 -1.07 -20.19 -1.70
C GLU A 232 -0.08 -21.35 -1.89
N GLY A 233 0.75 -21.27 -2.95
CA GLY A 233 1.62 -22.35 -3.40
C GLY A 233 0.89 -23.41 -4.21
N ASN A 234 1.60 -24.04 -5.14
CA ASN A 234 1.04 -25.03 -6.06
C ASN A 234 0.78 -26.37 -5.35
N MET A 235 -0.48 -26.83 -5.32
CA MET A 235 -0.87 -28.11 -4.71
C MET A 235 -0.65 -29.33 -5.62
N LYS A 236 -0.31 -29.11 -6.90
CA LYS A 236 -0.27 -30.16 -7.92
C LYS A 236 1.15 -30.57 -8.29
N LYS A 237 2.05 -29.59 -8.46
CA LYS A 237 3.42 -29.79 -8.95
C LYS A 237 4.39 -28.78 -8.37
N PHE A 238 5.67 -29.14 -8.39
CA PHE A 238 6.75 -28.20 -8.11
C PHE A 238 6.87 -27.20 -9.26
N GLN A 239 7.06 -25.93 -8.94
CA GLN A 239 7.37 -24.88 -9.89
C GLN A 239 8.21 -23.79 -9.21
N GLY A 240 8.95 -23.04 -10.00
CA GLY A 240 9.75 -21.94 -9.48
C GLY A 240 9.93 -20.83 -10.49
N GLU A 241 10.28 -19.66 -9.98
CA GLU A 241 10.61 -18.48 -10.78
C GLU A 241 11.87 -17.85 -10.19
N ALA A 242 12.88 -17.60 -11.02
CA ALA A 242 14.11 -16.93 -10.63
C ALA A 242 14.36 -15.73 -11.54
N SER A 243 14.85 -14.63 -10.97
CA SER A 243 15.10 -13.39 -11.68
C SER A 243 16.42 -12.78 -11.22
N ILE A 244 17.19 -12.28 -12.19
CA ILE A 244 18.40 -11.48 -11.96
C ILE A 244 18.23 -10.19 -12.74
N GLY A 245 18.23 -9.06 -12.00
CA GLY A 245 18.16 -7.71 -12.54
C GLY A 245 19.47 -6.94 -12.33
N LEU A 246 19.42 -5.63 -12.59
CA LEU A 246 20.59 -4.75 -12.43
C LEU A 246 21.03 -4.62 -10.97
N ILE A 247 20.07 -4.53 -10.04
CA ILE A 247 20.36 -4.24 -8.62
C ILE A 247 19.88 -5.34 -7.67
N SER A 248 19.12 -6.33 -8.13
CA SER A 248 18.52 -7.35 -7.27
C SER A 248 18.41 -8.72 -7.94
N SER A 249 18.30 -9.74 -7.09
CA SER A 249 17.94 -11.10 -7.47
C SER A 249 16.76 -11.58 -6.66
N LYS A 250 15.92 -12.42 -7.29
CA LYS A 250 14.72 -13.02 -6.70
C LYS A 250 14.68 -14.52 -6.97
N LEU A 251 14.11 -15.25 -6.03
CA LEU A 251 13.81 -16.66 -6.16
C LEU A 251 12.48 -16.97 -5.50
N THR A 252 11.56 -17.56 -6.24
CA THR A 252 10.27 -18.02 -5.73
C THR A 252 10.11 -19.50 -6.03
N LEU A 253 9.79 -20.29 -5.02
CA LEU A 253 9.58 -21.73 -5.10
C LEU A 253 8.21 -22.10 -4.57
N GLU A 254 7.48 -22.91 -5.30
CA GLU A 254 6.16 -23.39 -4.93
C GLU A 254 6.09 -24.91 -5.12
N SER A 255 5.54 -25.63 -4.15
CA SER A 255 5.43 -27.08 -4.24
C SER A 255 4.33 -27.64 -3.33
N PRO A 256 3.72 -28.80 -3.70
CA PRO A 256 3.00 -29.60 -2.75
C PRO A 256 3.99 -30.30 -1.78
N ILE A 257 3.70 -30.24 -0.47
CA ILE A 257 4.26 -31.16 0.52
C ILE A 257 3.48 -32.47 0.48
N VAL A 258 2.14 -32.33 0.43
CA VAL A 258 1.22 -33.45 0.21
C VAL A 258 0.26 -33.03 -0.89
N LYS A 259 0.31 -33.73 -2.02
CA LYS A 259 -0.50 -33.41 -3.20
C LYS A 259 -1.97 -33.23 -2.84
N ASP A 260 -2.60 -32.15 -3.33
CA ASP A 260 -3.99 -31.77 -3.10
C ASP A 260 -4.38 -31.48 -1.64
N LYS A 261 -3.43 -31.50 -0.71
CA LYS A 261 -3.68 -31.25 0.73
C LYS A 261 -2.82 -30.14 1.32
N ILE A 262 -1.51 -30.17 1.08
CA ILE A 262 -0.58 -29.23 1.71
C ILE A 262 0.34 -28.68 0.63
N SER A 263 0.37 -27.36 0.48
CA SER A 263 1.30 -26.67 -0.40
C SER A 263 2.06 -25.59 0.36
N PHE A 264 3.20 -25.19 -0.19
CA PHE A 264 3.96 -24.06 0.30
C PHE A 264 4.43 -23.17 -0.85
N ILE A 265 4.69 -21.92 -0.51
CA ILE A 265 5.47 -20.97 -1.30
C ILE A 265 6.53 -20.34 -0.41
N ILE A 266 7.73 -20.17 -0.94
CA ILE A 266 8.80 -19.37 -0.37
C ILE A 266 9.32 -18.46 -1.47
N SER A 267 9.46 -17.16 -1.16
CA SER A 267 9.97 -16.18 -2.09
C SER A 267 10.98 -15.28 -1.38
N ALA A 268 12.17 -15.20 -1.93
CA ALA A 268 13.25 -14.36 -1.40
C ALA A 268 13.69 -13.33 -2.45
N ARG A 269 14.06 -12.14 -1.99
CA ARG A 269 14.64 -11.06 -2.79
C ARG A 269 15.79 -10.44 -2.00
N ARG A 270 16.90 -10.10 -2.67
CA ARG A 270 18.00 -9.32 -2.11
C ARG A 270 18.55 -8.37 -3.17
N THR A 271 18.85 -7.15 -2.76
CA THR A 271 19.65 -6.22 -3.56
C THR A 271 21.13 -6.40 -3.29
N TYR A 272 21.96 -5.94 -4.22
CA TYR A 272 23.42 -6.01 -4.14
C TYR A 272 24.08 -4.67 -4.51
N VAL A 273 23.43 -3.57 -4.13
CA VAL A 273 23.97 -2.21 -4.30
C VAL A 273 25.29 -2.06 -3.53
N ASP A 274 25.38 -2.68 -2.34
CA ASP A 274 26.61 -2.81 -1.54
C ASP A 274 27.78 -3.41 -2.33
N LEU A 275 27.54 -4.51 -3.05
CA LEU A 275 28.56 -5.18 -3.86
C LEU A 275 28.99 -4.32 -5.06
N LEU A 276 28.03 -3.62 -5.69
CA LEU A 276 28.33 -2.72 -6.81
C LEU A 276 29.13 -1.51 -6.36
N LEU A 277 28.75 -0.87 -5.25
CA LEU A 277 29.48 0.25 -4.68
C LEU A 277 30.92 -0.14 -4.36
N ASN A 278 31.14 -1.28 -3.72
CA ASN A 278 32.49 -1.77 -3.37
C ASN A 278 33.38 -2.02 -4.61
N LEU A 279 32.79 -2.42 -5.75
CA LEU A 279 33.55 -2.60 -7.01
C LEU A 279 34.01 -1.25 -7.59
N PHE A 280 33.31 -0.16 -7.32
CA PHE A 280 33.64 1.17 -7.84
C PHE A 280 34.38 2.05 -6.82
N GLN A 281 34.44 1.72 -5.54
CA GLN A 281 35.08 2.50 -4.48
C GLN A 281 36.60 2.68 -4.72
N GLY A 282 37.23 1.75 -5.37
CA GLY A 282 38.66 1.89 -5.77
C GLY A 282 38.92 2.98 -6.80
N GLN A 283 37.89 3.48 -7.51
CA GLN A 283 38.01 4.53 -8.53
C GLN A 283 37.43 5.88 -8.08
N THR A 284 36.61 5.89 -7.00
CA THR A 284 35.91 7.11 -6.54
C THR A 284 36.67 7.89 -5.47
N ASN A 285 37.62 7.27 -4.77
CA ASN A 285 38.48 7.98 -3.83
C ASN A 285 39.30 9.12 -4.48
N ASP A 286 39.60 9.02 -5.77
CA ASP A 286 40.27 10.06 -6.53
C ASP A 286 39.32 11.12 -7.11
N ALA A 287 38.03 10.83 -7.22
CA ALA A 287 37.05 11.70 -7.90
C ALA A 287 36.18 12.56 -6.96
N VAL A 288 36.08 12.20 -5.68
CA VAL A 288 35.28 12.94 -4.68
C VAL A 288 36.11 13.99 -3.94
N TYR A 289 37.40 13.77 -3.82
CA TYR A 289 38.34 14.74 -3.29
C TYR A 289 39.14 15.30 -4.48
N GLY A 290 38.61 16.36 -5.13
CA GLY A 290 39.30 17.06 -6.19
C GLY A 290 40.74 17.45 -5.76
N ASP A 291 41.66 17.63 -6.75
CA ASP A 291 43.08 18.04 -6.62
C ASP A 291 43.30 19.35 -5.81
N GLY A 292 42.63 19.51 -4.66
CA GLY A 292 42.87 20.58 -3.71
C GLY A 292 43.94 20.15 -2.71
N GLU A 293 45.09 20.79 -2.78
CA GLU A 293 46.28 20.67 -1.92
C GLU A 293 45.94 20.47 -0.42
N ALA A 294 45.71 19.21 -0.01
CA ALA A 294 45.95 18.76 1.35
C ALA A 294 46.94 17.56 1.26
N ALA A 295 48.11 17.84 0.74
CA ALA A 295 49.26 16.95 0.81
C ALA A 295 49.62 16.76 2.28
N GLY A 296 49.02 15.75 2.95
CA GLY A 296 49.41 15.39 4.31
C GLY A 296 48.62 14.27 4.94
N SER A 297 47.41 13.92 4.49
CA SER A 297 46.62 12.87 5.12
C SER A 297 46.59 11.59 4.28
N LYS A 298 47.64 10.79 4.39
CA LYS A 298 47.61 9.38 4.00
C LYS A 298 46.80 8.63 5.05
N GLY A 299 45.59 8.12 4.70
CA GLY A 299 44.94 7.17 5.56
C GLY A 299 43.45 7.38 5.86
N HIS A 300 42.69 8.11 5.03
CA HIS A 300 41.23 8.17 5.21
C HIS A 300 40.60 7.06 4.36
N GLY A 301 40.00 6.09 5.02
CA GLY A 301 39.19 5.06 4.40
C GLY A 301 37.71 5.34 4.68
N THR A 302 36.89 5.45 3.63
CA THR A 302 35.44 5.45 3.76
C THR A 302 34.96 4.13 3.18
N THR A 303 34.31 3.32 4.00
CA THR A 303 33.62 2.13 3.54
C THR A 303 32.14 2.29 3.90
N GLY A 304 31.28 1.82 3.05
CA GLY A 304 29.86 1.87 3.34
C GLY A 304 29.08 1.07 2.31
N GLY A 305 27.88 0.73 2.67
CA GLY A 305 27.03 -0.07 1.81
C GLY A 305 25.57 0.11 2.12
N TYR A 306 24.76 -0.25 1.14
CA TYR A 306 23.32 -0.35 1.32
C TYR A 306 22.82 -1.62 0.64
N TYR A 307 21.99 -2.36 1.36
CA TYR A 307 21.21 -3.45 0.78
C TYR A 307 19.89 -3.63 1.54
N PHE A 308 18.93 -4.24 0.87
CA PHE A 308 17.74 -4.75 1.52
C PHE A 308 17.46 -6.18 1.08
N TYR A 309 16.69 -6.89 1.88
CA TYR A 309 16.22 -8.22 1.57
C TYR A 309 14.79 -8.44 2.05
N ASP A 310 14.10 -9.36 1.37
CA ASP A 310 12.75 -9.80 1.69
C ASP A 310 12.67 -11.31 1.67
N LEU A 311 11.94 -11.85 2.62
CA LEU A 311 11.54 -13.24 2.67
C LEU A 311 10.03 -13.34 2.90
N ASN A 312 9.34 -13.99 1.97
CA ASN A 312 7.93 -14.30 2.06
C ASN A 312 7.76 -15.80 2.13
N ALA A 313 6.94 -16.31 3.04
CA ALA A 313 6.62 -17.72 3.14
C ALA A 313 5.15 -17.93 3.44
N LYS A 314 4.52 -18.92 2.82
CA LYS A 314 3.13 -19.31 3.13
C LYS A 314 2.96 -20.82 3.00
N LEU A 315 2.26 -21.38 3.98
CA LEU A 315 1.81 -22.76 4.02
C LEU A 315 0.29 -22.78 3.94
N ASN A 316 -0.25 -23.65 3.10
CA ASN A 316 -1.68 -23.85 2.94
C ASN A 316 -2.01 -25.32 3.21
N TYR A 317 -2.88 -25.58 4.17
CA TYR A 317 -3.29 -26.92 4.57
C TYR A 317 -4.81 -27.08 4.50
N LYS A 318 -5.27 -27.90 3.56
CA LYS A 318 -6.67 -28.33 3.44
C LYS A 318 -6.88 -29.55 4.33
N ILE A 319 -7.37 -29.31 5.55
CA ILE A 319 -7.62 -30.37 6.56
C ILE A 319 -8.80 -31.24 6.11
N SER A 320 -9.91 -30.58 5.74
CA SER A 320 -11.15 -31.23 5.33
C SER A 320 -11.85 -30.48 4.21
N SER A 321 -13.05 -30.90 3.83
CA SER A 321 -13.92 -30.14 2.93
C SER A 321 -14.50 -28.87 3.56
N LYS A 322 -14.39 -28.71 4.89
CA LYS A 322 -14.91 -27.58 5.66
C LYS A 322 -13.81 -26.73 6.27
N ASP A 323 -12.60 -27.27 6.45
CA ASP A 323 -11.54 -26.66 7.20
C ASP A 323 -10.29 -26.47 6.38
N ARG A 324 -9.74 -25.27 6.43
CA ARG A 324 -8.49 -24.90 5.78
C ARG A 324 -7.68 -23.98 6.69
N ILE A 325 -6.40 -24.26 6.85
CA ILE A 325 -5.47 -23.44 7.64
C ILE A 325 -4.43 -22.85 6.70
N TYR A 326 -4.09 -21.60 6.95
CA TYR A 326 -2.97 -20.89 6.32
C TYR A 326 -2.04 -20.34 7.38
N LEU A 327 -0.75 -20.55 7.19
CA LEU A 327 0.30 -19.88 7.93
C LEU A 327 1.11 -19.07 6.94
N SER A 328 1.21 -17.76 7.13
CA SER A 328 2.02 -16.88 6.29
C SER A 328 2.90 -15.99 7.12
N GLY A 329 4.03 -15.57 6.54
CA GLY A 329 4.96 -14.64 7.16
C GLY A 329 5.73 -13.86 6.12
N TYR A 330 6.11 -12.67 6.51
CA TYR A 330 7.00 -11.77 5.79
C TYR A 330 8.06 -11.25 6.75
N PHE A 331 9.28 -11.17 6.26
CA PHE A 331 10.41 -10.56 6.93
C PHE A 331 11.23 -9.78 5.91
N GLY A 332 11.53 -8.52 6.19
CA GLY A 332 12.32 -7.67 5.32
C GLY A 332 12.96 -6.54 6.09
N ASP A 333 14.24 -6.28 5.80
CA ASP A 333 15.04 -5.22 6.40
C ASP A 333 15.85 -4.47 5.34
N ASP A 334 16.07 -3.20 5.63
CA ASP A 334 17.03 -2.30 4.99
C ASP A 334 18.20 -2.07 5.92
N ILE A 335 19.41 -2.14 5.39
CA ILE A 335 20.65 -1.93 6.12
C ILE A 335 21.50 -0.94 5.35
N PHE A 336 21.80 0.17 6.00
CA PHE A 336 22.68 1.22 5.50
C PHE A 336 23.79 1.46 6.54
N ASP A 337 25.05 1.25 6.15
CA ASP A 337 26.21 1.42 6.99
C ASP A 337 27.22 2.35 6.32
N LEU A 338 27.80 3.27 7.08
CA LEU A 338 28.90 4.14 6.69
C LEU A 338 29.97 4.09 7.77
N ASN A 339 31.17 3.70 7.39
CA ASN A 339 32.35 3.67 8.28
C ASN A 339 33.40 4.62 7.74
N PHE A 340 33.83 5.54 8.59
CA PHE A 340 34.92 6.46 8.31
C PHE A 340 36.10 6.12 9.23
N THR A 341 37.25 5.85 8.66
CA THR A 341 38.51 5.69 9.40
C THR A 341 39.46 6.79 9.05
N GLY A 342 39.81 7.59 10.06
CA GLY A 342 40.77 8.66 9.95
C GLY A 342 42.03 8.37 10.78
N THR A 343 43.20 8.87 10.36
CA THR A 343 44.39 8.94 11.23
C THR A 343 44.45 10.35 11.81
N GLY A 344 44.46 10.46 13.13
CA GLY A 344 44.65 11.73 13.83
C GLY A 344 46.01 12.39 13.53
N GLN A 345 46.30 13.51 14.12
CA GLN A 345 47.54 14.27 13.92
C GLN A 345 48.81 13.45 14.21
N ASN A 346 48.70 12.35 14.96
CA ASN A 346 49.73 11.36 15.19
C ASN A 346 49.30 10.04 14.60
N GLU A 347 50.16 9.31 13.87
CA GLU A 347 49.86 7.99 13.26
C GLU A 347 49.34 6.89 14.23
N LEU A 348 49.35 7.18 15.55
CA LEU A 348 48.86 6.31 16.62
C LEU A 348 47.40 6.56 17.02
N ASP A 349 46.78 7.66 16.58
CA ASP A 349 45.43 8.04 16.95
C ASP A 349 44.48 7.74 15.78
N ALA A 350 44.05 6.48 15.63
CA ALA A 350 43.01 6.12 14.70
C ALA A 350 41.67 6.62 15.25
N GLU A 351 40.99 7.45 14.48
CA GLU A 351 39.61 7.84 14.73
C GLU A 351 38.69 7.00 13.85
N VAL A 352 37.69 6.39 14.45
CA VAL A 352 36.66 5.62 13.74
C VAL A 352 35.32 6.25 14.02
N PHE A 353 34.59 6.55 12.95
CA PHE A 353 33.20 6.98 13.04
C PHE A 353 32.35 5.98 12.26
N ASP A 354 31.43 5.36 12.97
CA ASP A 354 30.45 4.43 12.41
C ASP A 354 29.06 5.04 12.47
N PHE A 355 28.34 4.98 11.34
CA PHE A 355 26.95 5.38 11.24
C PHE A 355 26.15 4.24 10.62
N GLY A 356 25.14 3.76 11.35
CA GLY A 356 24.18 2.74 10.92
C GLY A 356 22.77 3.27 10.88
N LEU A 357 22.02 2.91 9.85
CA LEU A 357 20.58 3.13 9.76
C LEU A 357 19.92 1.84 9.26
N GLY A 358 19.03 1.28 10.07
CA GLY A 358 18.27 0.09 9.73
C GLY A 358 16.78 0.30 9.90
N TRP A 359 15.96 -0.33 9.05
CA TRP A 359 14.51 -0.37 9.24
C TRP A 359 13.91 -1.60 8.57
N GLY A 360 12.81 -2.11 9.15
CA GLY A 360 12.19 -3.29 8.57
C GLY A 360 10.83 -3.63 9.14
N ASN A 361 10.18 -4.59 8.48
CA ASN A 361 8.90 -5.14 8.89
C ASN A 361 8.99 -6.64 9.09
N GLN A 362 8.28 -7.12 10.10
CA GLN A 362 8.07 -8.54 10.36
C GLN A 362 6.58 -8.79 10.51
N THR A 363 6.03 -9.70 9.74
CA THR A 363 4.62 -10.08 9.86
C THR A 363 4.45 -11.58 9.91
N ALA A 364 3.47 -12.03 10.69
CA ALA A 364 3.03 -13.41 10.71
C ALA A 364 1.51 -13.49 10.79
N SER A 365 0.91 -14.48 10.17
CA SER A 365 -0.53 -14.71 10.17
C SER A 365 -0.84 -16.21 10.25
N LEU A 366 -1.67 -16.56 11.22
CA LEU A 366 -2.32 -17.86 11.31
C LEU A 366 -3.81 -17.67 11.03
N ARG A 367 -4.31 -18.30 9.99
CA ARG A 367 -5.70 -18.16 9.54
C ARG A 367 -6.37 -19.53 9.48
N TRP A 368 -7.59 -19.60 10.01
CA TRP A 368 -8.45 -20.76 9.93
C TRP A 368 -9.77 -20.39 9.26
N ASN A 369 -10.05 -21.01 8.14
CA ASN A 369 -11.35 -20.96 7.47
C ASN A 369 -12.18 -22.15 7.87
N HIS A 370 -13.43 -21.90 8.28
CA HIS A 370 -14.37 -22.95 8.66
C HIS A 370 -15.75 -22.73 8.03
N LEU A 371 -16.29 -23.78 7.45
CA LEU A 371 -17.64 -23.82 6.90
C LEU A 371 -18.61 -24.46 7.89
N PHE A 372 -19.33 -23.66 8.65
CA PHE A 372 -20.31 -24.14 9.64
C PHE A 372 -21.50 -24.83 8.95
N SER A 373 -22.04 -24.20 7.88
CA SER A 373 -23.15 -24.69 7.09
C SER A 373 -23.00 -24.25 5.64
N ASP A 374 -23.91 -24.68 4.76
CA ASP A 374 -23.89 -24.31 3.33
C ASP A 374 -24.05 -22.79 3.09
N ASN A 375 -24.45 -22.03 4.12
CA ASN A 375 -24.69 -20.58 4.04
C ASN A 375 -23.96 -19.76 5.14
N LEU A 376 -23.12 -20.40 5.98
CA LEU A 376 -22.36 -19.69 7.01
C LEU A 376 -20.89 -20.10 6.95
N PHE A 377 -20.07 -19.17 6.55
CA PHE A 377 -18.61 -19.26 6.48
C PHE A 377 -17.95 -18.38 7.53
N SER A 378 -16.86 -18.84 8.11
CA SER A 378 -16.02 -18.01 9.00
C SER A 378 -14.56 -17.99 8.59
N ASN A 379 -13.90 -16.91 8.95
CA ASN A 379 -12.47 -16.69 8.82
C ASN A 379 -11.93 -16.15 10.15
N THR A 380 -11.22 -16.99 10.90
CA THR A 380 -10.54 -16.61 12.14
C THR A 380 -9.07 -16.38 11.84
N THR A 381 -8.51 -15.26 12.29
CA THR A 381 -7.12 -14.88 12.00
C THR A 381 -6.44 -14.36 13.26
N ILE A 382 -5.23 -14.83 13.52
CA ILE A 382 -4.32 -14.27 14.52
C ILE A 382 -3.14 -13.73 13.74
N THR A 383 -2.76 -12.47 14.01
CA THR A 383 -1.65 -11.83 13.31
C THR A 383 -0.69 -11.15 14.27
N TYR A 384 0.58 -11.16 13.89
CA TYR A 384 1.65 -10.39 14.47
C TYR A 384 2.22 -9.45 13.42
N SER A 385 2.45 -8.20 13.78
CA SER A 385 3.11 -7.21 12.93
C SER A 385 4.08 -6.40 13.78
N ARG A 386 5.29 -6.21 13.29
CA ARG A 386 6.28 -5.34 13.91
C ARG A 386 6.93 -4.49 12.82
N TYR A 387 7.05 -3.21 13.08
CA TYR A 387 7.89 -2.27 12.37
C TYR A 387 8.84 -1.60 13.35
N ALA A 388 10.09 -1.50 13.00
CA ALA A 388 11.06 -0.71 13.74
C ALA A 388 12.06 -0.06 12.78
N PHE A 389 12.61 1.07 13.19
CA PHE A 389 13.83 1.61 12.63
C PHE A 389 14.83 1.92 13.75
N ASN A 390 16.10 1.85 13.45
CA ASN A 390 17.19 2.18 14.34
C ASN A 390 18.19 3.11 13.65
N VAL A 391 18.76 4.01 14.43
CA VAL A 391 19.92 4.85 14.07
C VAL A 391 21.00 4.57 15.08
N ASP A 392 22.14 4.14 14.62
CA ASP A 392 23.30 3.84 15.45
C ASP A 392 24.46 4.73 15.02
N GLN A 393 25.11 5.37 15.97
CA GLN A 393 26.32 6.16 15.74
C GLN A 393 27.35 5.75 16.78
N ALA A 394 28.57 5.51 16.34
CA ALA A 394 29.68 5.26 17.23
C ALA A 394 30.89 6.11 16.78
N PHE A 395 31.57 6.68 17.76
CA PHE A 395 32.84 7.33 17.59
C PHE A 395 33.84 6.68 18.54
N ALA A 396 34.98 6.31 18.03
CA ALA A 396 36.05 5.75 18.85
C ALA A 396 37.39 6.37 18.47
N SER A 397 38.13 6.76 19.49
CA SER A 397 39.53 7.16 19.40
C SER A 397 40.37 6.27 20.32
N SER A 398 41.69 6.47 20.36
CA SER A 398 42.58 5.74 21.28
C SER A 398 42.23 5.92 22.76
N GLU A 399 41.57 7.02 23.12
CA GLU A 399 41.31 7.39 24.53
C GLU A 399 39.83 7.36 24.91
N ASN A 400 38.94 7.56 23.95
CA ASN A 400 37.52 7.76 24.22
C ASN A 400 36.64 6.98 23.22
N SER A 401 35.56 6.40 23.70
CA SER A 401 34.49 5.92 22.86
C SER A 401 33.16 6.54 23.28
N PHE A 402 32.35 6.86 22.27
CA PHE A 402 30.99 7.34 22.42
C PHE A 402 30.10 6.54 21.49
N SER A 403 29.00 6.03 22.01
CA SER A 403 27.97 5.45 21.15
C SER A 403 26.60 6.01 21.48
N PHE A 404 25.82 6.17 20.42
CA PHE A 404 24.44 6.65 20.43
C PHE A 404 23.59 5.67 19.66
N GLY A 405 22.54 5.16 20.29
CA GLY A 405 21.55 4.30 19.64
C GLY A 405 20.15 4.89 19.82
N TYR A 406 19.40 4.95 18.74
CA TYR A 406 17.99 5.37 18.77
C TYR A 406 17.16 4.32 18.05
N ILE A 407 16.09 3.82 18.68
CA ILE A 407 15.14 2.89 18.06
C ILE A 407 13.72 3.38 18.27
N SER A 408 12.91 3.31 17.20
CA SER A 408 11.49 3.63 17.25
C SER A 408 10.68 2.63 16.45
N GLY A 409 9.44 2.38 16.87
CA GLY A 409 8.58 1.44 16.15
C GLY A 409 7.26 1.16 16.83
N VAL A 410 6.59 0.13 16.28
CA VAL A 410 5.29 -0.37 16.76
C VAL A 410 5.24 -1.88 16.59
N GLU A 411 4.64 -2.55 17.57
CA GLU A 411 4.40 -3.99 17.59
C GLU A 411 2.94 -4.28 17.89
N ASP A 412 2.31 -5.14 17.07
CA ASP A 412 0.90 -5.48 17.14
C ASP A 412 0.69 -6.98 17.28
N LEU A 413 -0.19 -7.36 18.19
CA LEU A 413 -0.79 -8.68 18.25
C LEU A 413 -2.30 -8.56 18.08
N ASN A 414 -2.85 -9.15 17.02
CA ASN A 414 -4.26 -9.07 16.69
C ASN A 414 -4.92 -10.44 16.63
N ALA A 415 -6.16 -10.51 17.13
CA ALA A 415 -7.07 -11.63 16.94
C ALA A 415 -8.38 -11.12 16.32
N LYS A 416 -8.80 -11.76 15.23
CA LYS A 416 -9.97 -11.34 14.44
C LYS A 416 -10.80 -12.55 14.03
N ILE A 417 -12.14 -12.38 14.03
CA ILE A 417 -13.07 -13.32 13.46
C ILE A 417 -14.07 -12.61 12.56
N ASP A 418 -14.21 -13.09 11.34
CA ASP A 418 -15.14 -12.61 10.33
C ASP A 418 -16.12 -13.72 9.97
N PHE A 419 -17.40 -13.40 9.84
CA PHE A 419 -18.45 -14.28 9.37
C PHE A 419 -19.08 -13.76 8.09
N GLU A 420 -19.39 -14.66 7.18
CA GLU A 420 -20.20 -14.38 5.99
C GLU A 420 -21.42 -15.29 6.01
N PHE A 421 -22.59 -14.68 6.06
CA PHE A 421 -23.89 -15.36 6.16
C PHE A 421 -24.77 -15.03 4.96
N TYR A 422 -25.25 -16.06 4.30
CA TYR A 422 -26.07 -16.01 3.09
C TYR A 422 -27.48 -16.53 3.41
N PRO A 423 -28.32 -15.75 4.14
CA PRO A 423 -29.66 -16.23 4.55
C PRO A 423 -30.61 -16.41 3.37
N HIS A 424 -30.48 -15.55 2.36
CA HIS A 424 -31.29 -15.52 1.16
C HIS A 424 -30.49 -15.03 -0.03
N SER A 425 -30.96 -15.29 -1.27
CA SER A 425 -30.28 -14.83 -2.51
C SER A 425 -30.08 -13.31 -2.60
N ASN A 426 -30.90 -12.55 -1.87
CA ASN A 426 -30.90 -11.09 -1.89
C ASN A 426 -30.06 -10.46 -0.78
N HIS A 427 -29.57 -11.24 0.20
CA HIS A 427 -28.84 -10.76 1.35
C HIS A 427 -27.50 -11.44 1.48
N THR A 428 -26.47 -10.64 1.67
CA THR A 428 -25.12 -11.09 2.06
C THR A 428 -24.72 -10.34 3.30
N ILE A 429 -24.86 -10.99 4.46
CA ILE A 429 -24.57 -10.38 5.75
C ILE A 429 -23.13 -10.74 6.13
N GLN A 430 -22.35 -9.74 6.48
CA GLN A 430 -20.99 -9.90 7.01
C GLN A 430 -20.93 -9.26 8.40
N PHE A 431 -20.38 -9.97 9.37
CA PHE A 431 -20.20 -9.45 10.72
C PHE A 431 -18.96 -10.06 11.35
N GLY A 432 -18.41 -9.38 12.34
CA GLY A 432 -17.21 -9.86 12.99
C GLY A 432 -16.72 -8.96 14.09
N ALA A 433 -15.63 -9.40 14.73
CA ALA A 433 -14.98 -8.71 15.80
C ALA A 433 -13.46 -8.82 15.68
N SER A 434 -12.77 -7.84 16.23
CA SER A 434 -11.31 -7.82 16.28
C SER A 434 -10.83 -7.18 17.58
N TYR A 435 -9.69 -7.67 18.06
CA TYR A 435 -8.95 -7.08 19.15
C TYR A 435 -7.47 -7.02 18.79
N THR A 436 -6.85 -5.84 18.96
CA THR A 436 -5.42 -5.61 18.76
C THR A 436 -4.81 -5.04 20.02
N SER A 437 -3.72 -5.64 20.47
CA SER A 437 -2.82 -5.04 21.45
C SER A 437 -1.66 -4.40 20.70
N HIS A 438 -1.43 -3.12 20.96
CA HIS A 438 -0.34 -2.35 20.39
C HIS A 438 0.69 -2.04 21.48
N ASP A 439 1.97 -2.18 21.14
CA ASP A 439 3.11 -1.66 21.88
C ASP A 439 3.84 -0.64 21.00
N PHE A 440 3.78 0.64 21.37
CA PHE A 440 4.49 1.73 20.71
C PHE A 440 5.73 2.09 21.50
N PHE A 441 6.85 2.18 20.84
CA PHE A 441 8.10 2.74 21.36
C PHE A 441 8.56 3.89 20.45
N PRO A 442 7.94 5.10 20.60
CA PRO A 442 8.19 6.23 19.71
C PRO A 442 9.62 6.76 19.78
N GLY A 443 10.38 6.41 20.83
CA GLY A 443 11.79 6.71 20.93
C GLY A 443 12.42 6.05 22.14
N ARG A 444 13.31 5.10 21.89
CA ARG A 444 14.19 4.50 22.90
C ARG A 444 15.60 4.96 22.57
N LEU A 445 16.18 5.78 23.45
CA LEU A 445 17.51 6.36 23.30
C LEU A 445 18.47 5.63 24.23
N SER A 446 19.60 5.18 23.72
CA SER A 446 20.73 4.67 24.48
C SER A 446 21.98 5.51 24.19
N VAL A 447 22.66 5.93 25.23
CA VAL A 447 23.92 6.69 25.10
C VAL A 447 24.94 6.04 26.00
N SER A 448 26.10 5.69 25.46
CA SER A 448 27.19 5.16 26.25
C SER A 448 28.47 5.96 26.02
N PHE A 449 29.19 6.17 27.10
CA PHE A 449 30.49 6.80 27.10
C PHE A 449 31.49 5.86 27.78
N GLU A 450 32.63 5.67 27.13
CA GLU A 450 33.76 4.96 27.70
C GLU A 450 34.98 5.87 27.56
N ASN A 451 35.68 6.08 28.66
CA ASN A 451 36.87 6.90 28.70
C ASN A 451 37.98 6.20 29.47
N THR A 452 39.17 6.17 28.93
CA THR A 452 40.35 5.57 29.58
C THR A 452 41.00 6.50 30.61
N ASP A 453 40.60 7.79 30.67
CA ASP A 453 41.16 8.74 31.64
C ASP A 453 40.54 8.52 33.03
N SER A 454 41.40 8.14 33.98
CA SER A 454 41.01 7.79 35.35
C SER A 454 40.34 8.93 36.16
N LEU A 455 40.54 10.19 35.79
CA LEU A 455 39.95 11.35 36.46
C LEU A 455 38.49 11.56 36.08
N ILE A 456 38.16 11.36 34.80
CA ILE A 456 36.78 11.51 34.33
C ILE A 456 35.94 10.28 34.76
N ASN A 457 36.54 9.10 34.76
CA ASN A 457 35.91 7.87 35.24
C ASN A 457 35.54 7.97 36.76
N SER A 458 36.24 8.76 37.53
CA SER A 458 35.92 8.99 38.95
C SER A 458 34.69 9.86 39.20
N VAL A 459 34.26 10.64 38.19
CA VAL A 459 33.16 11.59 38.27
C VAL A 459 31.89 11.05 37.57
N ILE A 460 32.04 10.35 36.45
CA ILE A 460 30.90 9.88 35.64
C ILE A 460 30.69 8.35 35.78
N GLY A 461 31.70 7.60 36.26
CA GLY A 461 31.69 6.13 36.35
C GLY A 461 32.18 5.47 35.06
N GLN A 462 32.78 4.29 35.18
CA GLN A 462 33.08 3.44 34.03
C GLN A 462 31.78 2.94 33.41
N ASP A 463 31.66 2.96 32.08
CA ASP A 463 30.54 2.44 31.31
C ASP A 463 29.17 3.00 31.74
N THR A 464 28.97 4.28 31.59
CA THR A 464 27.67 4.89 31.86
C THR A 464 26.77 4.74 30.63
N VAL A 465 25.73 3.90 30.75
CA VAL A 465 24.67 3.73 29.75
C VAL A 465 23.43 4.46 30.25
N PHE A 466 22.98 5.45 29.50
CA PHE A 466 21.70 6.10 29.73
C PHE A 466 20.66 5.52 28.78
N ILE A 467 19.57 4.99 29.34
CA ILE A 467 18.44 4.50 28.53
C ILE A 467 17.23 5.36 28.85
N PHE A 468 16.72 6.03 27.84
CA PHE A 468 15.46 6.75 27.90
C PHE A 468 14.46 6.02 27.02
N SER A 469 13.35 5.57 27.59
CA SER A 469 12.29 4.95 26.84
C SER A 469 10.94 5.35 27.38
N GLU A 470 10.00 5.57 26.49
CA GLU A 470 8.59 5.71 26.82
C GLU A 470 7.82 4.73 25.93
N ASP A 471 7.42 3.60 26.50
CA ASP A 471 6.58 2.63 25.80
C ASP A 471 5.11 2.95 26.09
N ILE A 472 4.28 2.95 25.04
CA ILE A 472 2.86 3.27 25.15
C ILE A 472 2.05 2.07 24.68
N PHE A 473 1.38 1.44 25.67
CA PHE A 473 0.46 0.32 25.38
C PHE A 473 -0.92 0.86 25.03
N ALA A 474 -1.50 0.32 23.98
CA ALA A 474 -2.85 0.65 23.54
C ALA A 474 -3.62 -0.59 23.08
N HIS A 475 -4.94 -0.53 23.20
CA HIS A 475 -5.84 -1.63 22.83
C HIS A 475 -6.91 -1.12 21.87
N ASP A 476 -6.95 -1.69 20.69
CA ASP A 476 -7.97 -1.38 19.68
C ASP A 476 -8.93 -2.57 19.53
N SER A 477 -10.21 -2.31 19.73
CA SER A 477 -11.26 -3.33 19.64
C SER A 477 -12.36 -2.82 18.74
N TYR A 478 -12.88 -3.68 17.87
CA TYR A 478 -14.06 -3.32 17.12
C TYR A 478 -14.98 -4.49 16.86
N ILE A 479 -16.24 -4.15 16.66
CA ILE A 479 -17.26 -5.03 16.08
C ILE A 479 -17.86 -4.35 14.86
N TYR A 480 -18.23 -5.16 13.88
CA TYR A 480 -18.91 -4.64 12.70
C TYR A 480 -20.01 -5.57 12.23
N ILE A 481 -20.97 -4.97 11.53
CA ILE A 481 -22.01 -5.68 10.76
C ILE A 481 -22.29 -4.91 9.50
N GLN A 482 -22.50 -5.62 8.40
CA GLN A 482 -22.99 -5.05 7.15
C GLN A 482 -23.89 -6.04 6.42
N ASP A 483 -24.84 -5.53 5.66
CA ASP A 483 -25.70 -6.30 4.76
C ASP A 483 -25.66 -5.71 3.36
N GLU A 484 -25.26 -6.52 2.38
CA GLU A 484 -25.45 -6.20 0.97
C GLU A 484 -26.80 -6.76 0.53
N PHE A 485 -27.75 -5.87 0.33
CA PHE A 485 -29.12 -6.16 -0.05
C PHE A 485 -29.36 -5.85 -1.53
N SER A 486 -29.95 -6.80 -2.25
CA SER A 486 -30.35 -6.67 -3.65
C SER A 486 -31.88 -6.54 -3.76
N TYR A 487 -32.35 -5.44 -4.33
CA TYR A 487 -33.76 -5.22 -4.64
C TYR A 487 -33.99 -5.28 -6.15
N GLY A 488 -34.50 -6.43 -6.60
CA GLY A 488 -34.56 -6.74 -8.01
C GLY A 488 -33.15 -6.74 -8.65
N GLU A 489 -33.10 -6.60 -9.97
CA GLU A 489 -31.82 -6.61 -10.70
C GLU A 489 -31.11 -5.25 -10.67
N ARG A 490 -31.85 -4.15 -10.45
CA ARG A 490 -31.33 -2.80 -10.66
C ARG A 490 -30.74 -2.15 -9.44
N LEU A 491 -31.23 -2.42 -8.23
CA LEU A 491 -30.79 -1.73 -7.03
C LEU A 491 -30.06 -2.70 -6.11
N LYS A 492 -28.82 -2.35 -5.73
CA LYS A 492 -28.11 -2.98 -4.62
C LYS A 492 -27.67 -1.92 -3.63
N ILE A 493 -27.80 -2.21 -2.35
CA ILE A 493 -27.41 -1.33 -1.26
C ILE A 493 -26.56 -2.15 -0.29
N ASN A 494 -25.45 -1.60 0.14
CA ASN A 494 -24.67 -2.13 1.24
C ASN A 494 -24.78 -1.13 2.40
N LEU A 495 -25.36 -1.55 3.48
CA LEU A 495 -25.49 -0.78 4.71
C LEU A 495 -24.71 -1.49 5.81
N GLY A 496 -23.85 -0.74 6.48
CA GLY A 496 -23.02 -1.31 7.53
C GLY A 496 -22.66 -0.30 8.61
N THR A 497 -22.17 -0.82 9.69
CA THR A 497 -21.64 -0.03 10.80
C THR A 497 -20.43 -0.71 11.40
N HIS A 498 -19.51 0.12 11.87
CA HIS A 498 -18.27 -0.31 12.54
C HIS A 498 -18.20 0.46 13.88
N LEU A 499 -18.22 -0.27 14.99
CA LEU A 499 -18.11 0.29 16.33
C LEU A 499 -16.70 -0.02 16.84
N ALA A 500 -15.89 1.01 16.99
CA ALA A 500 -14.51 0.89 17.47
C ALA A 500 -14.35 1.50 18.86
N SER A 501 -13.53 0.87 19.68
CA SER A 501 -13.09 1.32 20.99
C SER A 501 -11.58 1.27 21.04
N PHE A 502 -10.94 2.42 21.24
CA PHE A 502 -9.49 2.52 21.42
C PHE A 502 -9.19 2.99 22.83
N TYR A 503 -8.47 2.16 23.57
CA TYR A 503 -8.07 2.42 24.93
C TYR A 503 -6.54 2.61 25.02
N THR A 504 -6.12 3.71 25.57
CA THR A 504 -4.70 4.03 25.78
C THR A 504 -4.52 4.80 27.08
N ARG A 505 -3.49 4.49 27.86
CA ARG A 505 -3.28 5.07 29.20
C ARG A 505 -4.58 4.99 30.03
N GLN A 506 -5.30 6.11 30.24
CA GLN A 506 -6.57 6.16 31.01
C GLN A 506 -7.76 6.59 30.15
N LYS A 507 -7.56 6.77 28.82
CA LYS A 507 -8.59 7.27 27.92
C LYS A 507 -9.16 6.17 27.03
N ASN A 508 -10.49 6.17 26.90
CA ASN A 508 -11.19 5.33 25.95
C ASN A 508 -11.94 6.18 24.92
N TYR A 509 -11.69 5.91 23.64
CA TYR A 509 -12.33 6.55 22.50
C TYR A 509 -13.30 5.58 21.83
N LEU A 510 -14.57 5.70 22.12
CA LEU A 510 -15.64 4.88 21.53
C LEU A 510 -16.30 5.65 20.38
N ARG A 511 -16.38 5.01 19.18
CA ARG A 511 -16.99 5.63 18.03
C ARG A 511 -17.76 4.67 17.14
N LEU A 512 -18.98 5.05 16.80
CA LEU A 512 -19.79 4.41 15.76
C LEU A 512 -19.48 5.06 14.40
N GLN A 513 -19.20 4.22 13.40
CA GLN A 513 -18.77 4.62 12.06
C GLN A 513 -19.73 4.03 11.01
N PRO A 514 -20.79 4.76 10.63
CA PRO A 514 -21.73 4.30 9.62
C PRO A 514 -21.09 4.24 8.22
N ARG A 515 -21.53 3.24 7.44
CA ARG A 515 -21.11 2.98 6.06
C ARG A 515 -22.34 2.78 5.20
N LEU A 516 -22.36 3.41 4.05
CA LEU A 516 -23.41 3.23 3.06
C LEU A 516 -22.79 3.21 1.68
N SER A 517 -23.14 2.24 0.88
CA SER A 517 -22.88 2.29 -0.56
C SER A 517 -24.07 1.74 -1.31
N GLY A 518 -24.37 2.31 -2.46
CA GLY A 518 -25.50 1.92 -3.28
C GLY A 518 -25.14 1.97 -4.75
N ARG A 519 -25.73 1.05 -5.52
CA ARG A 519 -25.61 0.98 -6.95
C ARG A 519 -26.99 0.87 -7.58
N TYR A 520 -27.24 1.69 -8.58
CA TYR A 520 -28.42 1.61 -9.43
C TYR A 520 -28.01 1.36 -10.89
N LEU A 521 -28.49 0.25 -11.46
CA LEU A 521 -28.29 -0.06 -12.89
C LEU A 521 -29.27 0.75 -13.74
N LEU A 522 -28.73 1.61 -14.61
CA LEU A 522 -29.52 2.29 -15.65
C LEU A 522 -29.88 1.29 -16.75
N ASN A 523 -28.93 0.44 -17.11
CA ASN A 523 -29.05 -0.70 -18.02
C ASN A 523 -27.88 -1.68 -17.77
N ASN A 524 -27.74 -2.75 -18.55
CA ASN A 524 -26.73 -3.79 -18.36
C ASN A 524 -25.27 -3.29 -18.58
N LYS A 525 -25.09 -2.08 -19.11
CA LYS A 525 -23.77 -1.49 -19.38
C LYS A 525 -23.48 -0.25 -18.55
N GLN A 526 -24.47 0.30 -17.82
CA GLN A 526 -24.33 1.56 -17.12
C GLN A 526 -24.88 1.50 -15.71
N SER A 527 -24.17 2.10 -14.77
CA SER A 527 -24.61 2.23 -13.38
C SER A 527 -24.23 3.59 -12.79
N VAL A 528 -25.05 4.03 -11.85
CA VAL A 528 -24.73 5.13 -10.94
C VAL A 528 -24.50 4.56 -9.56
N LYS A 529 -23.48 5.07 -8.87
CA LYS A 529 -23.11 4.63 -7.53
C LYS A 529 -23.03 5.83 -6.59
N LEU A 530 -23.35 5.59 -5.33
CA LEU A 530 -23.21 6.54 -4.23
C LEU A 530 -22.53 5.85 -3.07
N SER A 531 -21.63 6.53 -2.38
CA SER A 531 -21.05 6.03 -1.15
C SER A 531 -20.91 7.12 -0.09
N PHE A 532 -21.07 6.71 1.17
CA PHE A 532 -20.78 7.49 2.36
C PHE A 532 -20.05 6.62 3.36
N ALA A 533 -18.99 7.16 3.96
CA ALA A 533 -18.25 6.47 5.01
C ALA A 533 -17.72 7.46 6.05
N GLN A 534 -17.84 7.08 7.31
CA GLN A 534 -17.11 7.71 8.42
C GLN A 534 -16.00 6.77 8.85
N MET A 535 -14.80 7.31 9.07
CA MET A 535 -13.60 6.56 9.47
C MET A 535 -12.97 7.22 10.68
N GLN A 536 -12.28 6.40 11.51
CA GLN A 536 -11.41 6.85 12.59
C GLN A 536 -10.06 6.18 12.45
N GLN A 537 -9.00 6.91 12.80
CA GLN A 537 -7.63 6.44 12.84
C GLN A 537 -7.04 6.76 14.21
N ASN A 538 -6.51 5.73 14.88
CA ASN A 538 -5.99 5.82 16.23
C ASN A 538 -4.45 5.89 16.27
N LEU A 539 -3.79 5.59 15.16
CA LEU A 539 -2.35 5.60 15.00
C LEU A 539 -1.96 6.70 14.02
N HIS A 540 -0.93 7.45 14.33
CA HIS A 540 -0.48 8.60 13.56
C HIS A 540 0.98 8.41 13.14
N LEU A 541 1.36 8.94 11.98
CA LEU A 541 2.74 9.04 11.55
C LEU A 541 3.18 10.50 11.58
N LEU A 542 4.18 10.78 12.37
CA LEU A 542 4.82 12.09 12.42
C LEU A 542 5.90 12.16 11.35
N THR A 543 5.69 13.02 10.34
CA THR A 543 6.59 13.16 9.20
C THR A 543 7.22 14.54 9.17
N ASN A 544 8.53 14.61 9.22
CA ASN A 544 9.26 15.90 9.15
C ASN A 544 9.47 16.36 7.71
N SER A 545 9.79 15.45 6.81
CA SER A 545 10.12 15.77 5.42
C SER A 545 8.97 15.47 4.46
N SER A 546 9.06 16.02 3.25
CA SER A 546 8.16 15.67 2.16
C SER A 546 8.49 14.33 1.50
N ILE A 547 9.63 13.72 1.85
CA ILE A 547 10.17 12.52 1.19
C ILE A 547 9.63 11.25 1.82
N GLY A 548 9.20 11.26 3.11
CA GLY A 548 8.81 10.06 3.85
C GLY A 548 10.04 9.21 4.17
N LEU A 549 10.80 9.64 5.14
CA LEU A 549 12.00 8.93 5.60
C LEU A 549 11.62 7.75 6.50
N PRO A 550 12.45 6.72 6.61
CA PRO A 550 12.25 5.64 7.58
C PRO A 550 12.25 6.13 9.03
N THR A 551 12.80 7.32 9.29
CA THR A 551 12.82 8.00 10.59
C THR A 551 11.51 8.69 10.97
N ASP A 552 10.45 8.57 10.18
CA ASP A 552 9.11 9.00 10.55
C ASP A 552 8.57 8.12 11.70
N ILE A 553 7.98 8.74 12.73
CA ILE A 553 7.63 8.08 14.00
C ILE A 553 6.16 7.70 14.04
N TRP A 554 5.85 6.44 14.33
CA TRP A 554 4.50 5.97 14.63
C TRP A 554 4.15 6.21 16.09
N VAL A 555 3.04 6.92 16.34
CA VAL A 555 2.54 7.26 17.67
C VAL A 555 1.04 6.96 17.78
N PRO A 556 0.54 6.57 18.97
CA PRO A 556 -0.89 6.37 19.18
C PRO A 556 -1.63 7.68 19.44
N ALA A 557 -2.94 7.65 19.36
CA ALA A 557 -3.76 8.65 20.04
C ALA A 557 -3.59 8.51 21.55
N THR A 558 -3.60 9.66 22.26
CA THR A 558 -3.48 9.73 23.72
C THR A 558 -4.60 10.60 24.30
N ASP A 559 -4.55 10.96 25.57
CA ASP A 559 -5.51 11.90 26.16
C ASP A 559 -5.36 13.32 25.62
N SER A 560 -4.16 13.73 25.22
CA SER A 560 -3.86 15.02 24.59
C SER A 560 -3.98 15.01 23.05
N VAL A 561 -3.72 13.88 22.41
CA VAL A 561 -3.78 13.71 20.95
C VAL A 561 -4.96 12.81 20.56
N LYS A 562 -6.06 13.41 20.11
CA LYS A 562 -7.28 12.68 19.75
C LYS A 562 -7.12 11.84 18.49
N PRO A 563 -7.88 10.72 18.34
CA PRO A 563 -7.96 10.00 17.07
C PRO A 563 -8.39 10.90 15.92
N GLN A 564 -7.70 10.78 14.79
CA GLN A 564 -8.11 11.45 13.55
C GLN A 564 -9.40 10.87 13.02
N GLN A 565 -10.19 11.71 12.35
CA GLN A 565 -11.50 11.34 11.84
C GLN A 565 -11.68 11.83 10.41
N SER A 566 -12.39 11.04 9.60
CA SER A 566 -12.83 11.50 8.29
C SER A 566 -14.29 11.16 8.02
N SER A 567 -14.94 12.00 7.19
CA SER A 567 -16.24 11.73 6.57
C SER A 567 -16.08 11.94 5.08
N GLN A 568 -16.42 10.94 4.29
CA GLN A 568 -16.28 10.98 2.82
C GLN A 568 -17.60 10.64 2.16
N VAL A 569 -17.96 11.43 1.14
CA VAL A 569 -19.06 11.17 0.21
C VAL A 569 -18.47 11.06 -1.18
N ALA A 570 -18.97 10.14 -1.98
CA ALA A 570 -18.61 10.05 -3.39
C ALA A 570 -19.81 9.60 -4.23
N ILE A 571 -19.88 10.13 -5.45
CA ILE A 571 -20.83 9.73 -6.48
C ILE A 571 -20.08 9.34 -7.74
N GLY A 572 -20.52 8.27 -8.41
CA GLY A 572 -19.86 7.74 -9.59
C GLY A 572 -20.82 7.28 -10.67
N PHE A 573 -20.35 7.39 -11.90
CA PHE A 573 -21.01 6.85 -13.08
C PHE A 573 -20.05 5.87 -13.76
N ASN A 574 -20.54 4.67 -14.06
CA ASN A 574 -19.75 3.62 -14.72
C ASN A 574 -20.42 3.22 -16.02
N ASN A 575 -19.60 3.02 -17.06
CA ASN A 575 -20.06 2.65 -18.39
C ASN A 575 -19.17 1.60 -19.03
N LEU A 576 -19.81 0.61 -19.65
CA LEU A 576 -19.17 -0.36 -20.56
C LEU A 576 -19.50 0.01 -21.98
N PHE A 577 -18.50 0.12 -22.83
CA PHE A 577 -18.70 0.36 -24.24
C PHE A 577 -17.72 -0.43 -25.09
N ASP A 578 -18.12 -0.74 -26.32
CA ASP A 578 -17.30 -1.39 -27.33
C ASP A 578 -16.88 -0.35 -28.37
N LEU A 579 -15.57 -0.23 -28.60
CA LEU A 579 -15.04 0.43 -29.79
C LEU A 579 -14.84 -0.63 -30.88
N LYS A 580 -15.49 -0.42 -32.02
CA LYS A 580 -15.37 -1.29 -33.21
C LYS A 580 -15.05 -0.40 -34.40
N ASP A 581 -14.25 -0.91 -35.33
CA ASP A 581 -13.92 -0.26 -36.60
C ASP A 581 -13.19 1.10 -36.47
N PHE A 582 -12.56 1.36 -35.30
CA PHE A 582 -11.84 2.59 -35.09
C PHE A 582 -10.35 2.44 -35.46
N HIS A 583 -9.69 1.45 -34.97
CA HIS A 583 -8.31 1.08 -35.32
C HIS A 583 -7.97 -0.28 -34.69
N PHE A 584 -7.24 -1.13 -35.42
CA PHE A 584 -6.86 -2.47 -35.01
C PHE A 584 -6.28 -2.58 -33.58
N PHE A 585 -5.55 -1.57 -33.09
CA PHE A 585 -5.00 -1.55 -31.75
C PHE A 585 -5.99 -1.14 -30.66
N LEU A 586 -7.03 -0.41 -31.01
CA LEU A 586 -7.98 0.21 -30.07
C LEU A 586 -9.31 -0.53 -29.99
N ASP A 587 -9.61 -1.39 -30.96
CA ASP A 587 -10.87 -2.16 -30.96
C ASP A 587 -10.97 -3.04 -29.73
N GLY A 588 -12.14 -3.10 -29.12
CA GLY A 588 -12.43 -3.93 -27.96
C GLY A 588 -13.34 -3.29 -26.91
N LYS A 589 -13.49 -3.98 -25.78
CA LYS A 589 -14.35 -3.57 -24.66
C LYS A 589 -13.61 -2.68 -23.71
N TYR A 590 -14.23 -1.57 -23.34
CA TYR A 590 -13.72 -0.56 -22.41
C TYR A 590 -14.64 -0.41 -21.22
N GLU A 591 -14.02 -0.24 -20.06
CA GLU A 591 -14.66 0.18 -18.82
C GLU A 591 -14.30 1.65 -18.58
N LEU A 592 -15.32 2.49 -18.33
CA LEU A 592 -15.16 3.90 -18.03
C LEU A 592 -15.83 4.20 -16.69
N SER A 593 -15.13 4.91 -15.81
CA SER A 593 -15.62 5.40 -14.53
C SER A 593 -15.38 6.89 -14.40
N PHE A 594 -16.40 7.62 -13.95
CA PHE A 594 -16.31 9.01 -13.50
C PHE A 594 -16.70 9.03 -12.04
N GLU A 595 -15.88 9.62 -11.18
CA GLU A 595 -16.15 9.73 -9.75
C GLU A 595 -15.87 11.15 -9.27
N VAL A 596 -16.79 11.71 -8.49
CA VAL A 596 -16.63 12.97 -7.76
C VAL A 596 -16.69 12.66 -6.29
N TYR A 597 -15.76 13.21 -5.52
CA TYR A 597 -15.70 12.98 -4.07
C TYR A 597 -15.49 14.28 -3.29
N TYR A 598 -15.96 14.27 -2.04
CA TYR A 598 -15.67 15.24 -1.01
C TYR A 598 -15.32 14.52 0.29
N LYS A 599 -14.21 14.91 0.91
CA LYS A 599 -13.70 14.35 2.16
C LYS A 599 -13.38 15.46 3.13
N LYS A 600 -13.93 15.38 4.34
CA LYS A 600 -13.59 16.24 5.48
C LYS A 600 -12.82 15.42 6.51
N MET A 601 -11.77 16.02 7.08
CA MET A 601 -10.93 15.41 8.12
C MET A 601 -10.87 16.35 9.32
N ASN A 602 -10.83 15.75 10.53
CA ASN A 602 -10.72 16.49 11.79
C ASN A 602 -9.68 15.81 12.69
N HIS A 603 -9.20 16.56 13.68
CA HIS A 603 -8.18 16.14 14.66
C HIS A 603 -6.89 15.66 13.98
N LEU A 604 -6.51 16.31 12.89
CA LEU A 604 -5.23 16.03 12.24
C LEU A 604 -4.10 16.52 13.14
N ILE A 605 -2.92 15.91 13.01
CA ILE A 605 -1.70 16.34 13.69
C ILE A 605 -0.63 16.70 12.69
N ALA A 606 0.27 17.59 13.10
CA ALA A 606 1.48 17.96 12.37
C ALA A 606 2.55 18.38 13.38
N TYR A 607 3.83 18.30 13.02
CA TYR A 607 4.86 18.93 13.83
C TYR A 607 4.64 20.45 13.91
N LYS A 608 4.92 21.02 15.07
CA LYS A 608 5.08 22.46 15.27
C LYS A 608 6.20 22.98 14.36
N GLU A 609 6.19 24.25 14.03
CA GLU A 609 7.26 24.83 13.24
C GLU A 609 8.58 24.76 14.01
N GLY A 610 9.64 24.22 13.38
CA GLY A 610 10.94 23.99 13.99
C GLY A 610 11.07 22.72 14.85
N ALA A 611 9.99 22.00 15.12
CA ALA A 611 10.03 20.75 15.89
C ALA A 611 10.49 19.55 15.04
N SER A 612 11.16 18.62 15.68
CA SER A 612 11.67 17.40 15.08
C SER A 612 11.54 16.19 15.99
N PHE A 613 11.82 14.99 15.48
CA PHE A 613 11.82 13.77 16.29
C PHE A 613 12.96 13.68 17.31
N TRP A 614 13.95 14.58 17.23
CA TRP A 614 15.02 14.72 18.21
C TRP A 614 14.63 15.52 19.44
N ASP A 615 13.40 16.07 19.52
CA ASP A 615 12.98 16.89 20.64
C ASP A 615 12.88 16.07 21.92
N THR A 616 13.69 16.41 22.91
CA THR A 616 13.82 15.69 24.20
C THR A 616 12.62 15.85 25.13
N GLN A 617 11.68 16.75 24.82
CA GLN A 617 10.48 17.00 25.65
C GLN A 617 9.34 16.02 25.41
N GLY A 618 9.54 15.01 24.57
CA GLY A 618 8.54 14.04 24.16
C GLY A 618 7.71 14.52 22.95
N TRP A 619 7.29 13.56 22.14
CA TRP A 619 6.62 13.81 20.85
C TRP A 619 5.29 14.58 20.98
N GLU A 620 4.53 14.39 22.07
CA GLU A 620 3.24 15.10 22.29
C GLU A 620 3.39 16.61 22.38
N SER A 621 4.51 17.09 22.98
CA SER A 621 4.79 18.52 23.10
C SER A 621 5.23 19.15 21.77
N SER A 622 5.73 18.34 20.84
CA SER A 622 6.28 18.75 19.55
C SER A 622 5.24 18.82 18.43
N VAL A 623 3.96 18.47 18.71
CA VAL A 623 2.90 18.45 17.70
C VAL A 623 1.82 19.48 17.92
N GLU A 624 1.30 20.03 16.81
CA GLU A 624 0.01 20.71 16.74
C GLU A 624 -1.10 19.67 16.56
N THR A 625 -2.19 19.86 17.31
CA THR A 625 -3.35 18.99 17.31
C THR A 625 -4.60 19.72 16.80
N GLU A 626 -5.74 19.03 16.75
CA GLU A 626 -7.03 19.58 16.32
C GLU A 626 -7.04 20.15 14.89
N GLY A 627 -6.10 19.73 14.06
CA GLY A 627 -6.05 20.17 12.67
C GLY A 627 -7.28 19.72 11.87
N GLU A 628 -7.69 20.55 10.94
CA GLU A 628 -8.74 20.27 9.98
C GLU A 628 -8.16 20.01 8.58
N GLY A 629 -8.83 19.18 7.80
CA GLY A 629 -8.48 18.94 6.41
C GLY A 629 -9.72 18.81 5.54
N ARG A 630 -9.57 19.21 4.28
CA ARG A 630 -10.58 18.96 3.25
C ARG A 630 -9.92 18.53 1.96
N SER A 631 -10.56 17.61 1.25
CA SER A 631 -10.12 17.18 -0.07
C SER A 631 -11.31 16.90 -0.95
N TYR A 632 -11.26 17.34 -2.20
CA TYR A 632 -12.34 17.11 -3.18
C TYR A 632 -11.75 17.04 -4.58
N GLY A 633 -12.43 16.32 -5.46
CA GLY A 633 -11.90 16.14 -6.81
C GLY A 633 -12.79 15.32 -7.72
N LEU A 634 -12.36 15.27 -8.97
CA LEU A 634 -12.91 14.46 -10.05
C LEU A 634 -11.86 13.42 -10.48
N GLU A 635 -12.27 12.17 -10.58
CA GLU A 635 -11.47 11.07 -11.09
C GLU A 635 -12.11 10.48 -12.34
N ILE A 636 -11.31 10.27 -13.37
CA ILE A 636 -11.72 9.60 -14.62
C ILE A 636 -10.80 8.41 -14.82
N PHE A 637 -11.39 7.25 -15.03
CA PHE A 637 -10.66 6.02 -15.25
C PHE A 637 -11.22 5.27 -16.44
N MET A 638 -10.40 5.06 -17.46
CA MET A 638 -10.74 4.26 -18.62
C MET A 638 -9.79 3.08 -18.73
N GLN A 639 -10.31 1.87 -18.77
CA GLN A 639 -9.52 0.64 -18.82
C GLN A 639 -9.97 -0.29 -19.92
N LYS A 640 -8.99 -0.89 -20.64
CA LYS A 640 -9.16 -2.02 -21.55
C LYS A 640 -8.49 -3.25 -20.96
N LYS A 641 -9.27 -4.29 -20.65
CA LYS A 641 -8.80 -5.49 -19.92
C LYS A 641 -8.48 -6.69 -20.82
N SER A 642 -8.94 -6.68 -22.06
CA SER A 642 -8.84 -7.84 -22.95
C SER A 642 -8.31 -7.48 -24.33
N GLY A 643 -7.85 -8.49 -25.07
CA GLY A 643 -7.25 -8.36 -26.40
C GLY A 643 -5.73 -8.20 -26.36
N LYS A 644 -5.12 -8.06 -27.55
CA LYS A 644 -3.66 -7.90 -27.69
C LYS A 644 -3.10 -6.64 -27.04
N THR A 645 -3.89 -5.56 -27.04
CA THR A 645 -3.57 -4.31 -26.34
C THR A 645 -4.44 -4.20 -25.10
N THR A 646 -3.84 -3.99 -23.95
CA THR A 646 -4.49 -3.75 -22.66
C THR A 646 -3.88 -2.53 -22.00
N GLY A 647 -4.56 -1.97 -20.99
CA GLY A 647 -4.04 -0.84 -20.24
C GLY A 647 -5.12 0.09 -19.71
N TRP A 648 -4.72 1.26 -19.26
CA TRP A 648 -5.65 2.26 -18.73
C TRP A 648 -5.15 3.69 -18.92
N ILE A 649 -6.08 4.60 -18.81
CA ILE A 649 -5.87 6.03 -18.67
C ILE A 649 -6.54 6.46 -17.38
N GLY A 650 -5.77 7.04 -16.46
CA GLY A 650 -6.22 7.65 -15.23
C GLY A 650 -6.05 9.16 -15.28
N TYR A 651 -7.06 9.92 -14.87
CA TYR A 651 -6.98 11.36 -14.68
C TYR A 651 -7.59 11.76 -13.36
N THR A 652 -6.91 12.64 -12.63
CA THR A 652 -7.36 13.21 -11.38
C THR A 652 -7.26 14.73 -11.42
N LEU A 653 -8.35 15.40 -11.07
CA LEU A 653 -8.38 16.82 -10.76
C LEU A 653 -8.75 16.96 -9.30
N SER A 654 -7.85 17.51 -8.44
CA SER A 654 -8.09 17.53 -7.00
C SER A 654 -7.55 18.77 -6.30
N TRP A 655 -8.13 19.05 -5.14
CA TRP A 655 -7.75 20.07 -4.19
C TRP A 655 -7.66 19.44 -2.80
N THR A 656 -6.58 19.76 -2.06
CA THR A 656 -6.38 19.30 -0.69
C THR A 656 -5.79 20.41 0.14
N ASP A 657 -6.52 20.82 1.18
CA ASP A 657 -6.12 21.88 2.11
C ASP A 657 -6.09 21.37 3.55
N ARG A 658 -5.24 22.00 4.36
CA ARG A 658 -5.12 21.81 5.81
C ARG A 658 -5.26 23.14 6.54
N ARG A 659 -5.66 23.07 7.81
CA ARG A 659 -5.72 24.22 8.73
C ARG A 659 -5.37 23.76 10.13
N PHE A 660 -4.47 24.46 10.81
CA PHE A 660 -4.14 24.31 12.22
C PHE A 660 -4.13 25.71 12.84
N GLU A 661 -4.40 25.79 14.14
CA GLU A 661 -4.52 27.08 14.82
C GLU A 661 -3.22 27.88 14.79
N ASN A 662 -2.09 27.22 15.10
CA ASN A 662 -0.79 27.85 15.22
C ASN A 662 0.12 27.66 13.99
N ILE A 663 -0.36 27.02 12.93
CA ILE A 663 0.36 26.91 11.67
C ILE A 663 -0.30 27.83 10.65
N ASN A 664 0.53 28.60 9.90
CA ASN A 664 0.07 29.52 8.87
C ASN A 664 -1.00 30.51 9.36
N PHE A 665 -0.84 31.01 10.61
CA PHE A 665 -1.76 31.98 11.26
C PHE A 665 -3.22 31.52 11.29
N GLY A 666 -3.47 30.21 11.43
CA GLY A 666 -4.83 29.67 11.43
C GLY A 666 -5.55 29.68 10.09
N GLN A 667 -4.88 30.04 9.01
CA GLN A 667 -5.43 30.09 7.67
C GLN A 667 -5.34 28.74 6.96
N TRP A 668 -6.28 28.48 6.04
CA TRP A 668 -6.20 27.34 5.15
C TRP A 668 -4.97 27.45 4.23
N TYR A 669 -4.22 26.35 4.07
CA TYR A 669 -3.08 26.26 3.18
C TYR A 669 -3.10 24.92 2.40
N PRO A 670 -2.53 24.87 1.18
CA PRO A 670 -2.43 23.62 0.43
C PRO A 670 -1.62 22.57 1.19
N TYR A 671 -2.10 21.34 1.19
CA TYR A 671 -1.31 20.23 1.73
C TYR A 671 -0.09 19.94 0.86
N LYS A 672 1.02 19.52 1.46
CA LYS A 672 2.29 19.29 0.73
C LYS A 672 2.16 18.32 -0.47
N TYR A 673 1.17 17.43 -0.45
CA TYR A 673 0.86 16.51 -1.55
C TYR A 673 -0.36 16.99 -2.38
N ASP A 674 -0.74 18.25 -2.29
CA ASP A 674 -1.77 18.81 -3.16
C ASP A 674 -1.22 18.95 -4.58
N ARG A 675 -1.77 18.16 -5.48
CA ARG A 675 -1.44 18.15 -6.90
C ARG A 675 -2.73 18.38 -7.68
N ARG A 676 -2.74 19.44 -8.53
CA ARG A 676 -3.97 19.85 -9.22
C ARG A 676 -4.39 18.88 -10.29
N HIS A 677 -3.48 18.55 -11.19
CA HIS A 677 -3.71 17.61 -12.29
C HIS A 677 -2.74 16.45 -12.16
N ASP A 678 -3.25 15.25 -12.31
CA ASP A 678 -2.46 14.03 -12.35
C ASP A 678 -3.02 13.13 -13.46
N ILE A 679 -2.14 12.68 -14.38
CA ILE A 679 -2.49 11.87 -15.54
C ILE A 679 -1.53 10.68 -15.60
N SER A 680 -2.09 9.50 -15.78
CA SER A 680 -1.33 8.28 -16.00
C SER A 680 -1.87 7.52 -17.19
N ILE A 681 -0.99 7.12 -18.11
CA ILE A 681 -1.31 6.28 -19.27
C ILE A 681 -0.43 5.04 -19.18
N VAL A 682 -1.06 3.88 -19.11
CA VAL A 682 -0.38 2.58 -19.08
C VAL A 682 -0.88 1.75 -20.25
N LEU A 683 0.03 1.29 -21.09
CA LEU A 683 -0.26 0.45 -22.24
C LEU A 683 0.64 -0.78 -22.23
N ALA A 684 0.06 -1.92 -22.50
CA ALA A 684 0.75 -3.16 -22.79
C ALA A 684 0.23 -3.74 -24.11
N HIS A 685 1.13 -4.16 -24.99
CA HIS A 685 0.76 -4.77 -26.25
C HIS A 685 1.55 -6.07 -26.46
N VAL A 686 0.83 -7.12 -26.77
CA VAL A 686 1.41 -8.44 -27.06
C VAL A 686 1.37 -8.65 -28.58
N PHE A 687 2.53 -8.58 -29.21
CA PHE A 687 2.65 -8.83 -30.67
C PHE A 687 2.40 -10.31 -30.98
N ASN A 688 3.02 -11.19 -30.20
CA ASN A 688 2.93 -12.64 -30.32
C ASN A 688 3.46 -13.30 -29.03
N ASP A 689 3.47 -14.64 -28.97
CA ASP A 689 3.96 -15.41 -27.81
C ASP A 689 5.46 -15.19 -27.47
N LYS A 690 6.20 -14.45 -28.30
CA LYS A 690 7.63 -14.22 -28.14
C LYS A 690 7.97 -12.81 -27.70
N ILE A 691 7.10 -11.83 -28.00
CA ILE A 691 7.40 -10.42 -27.80
C ILE A 691 6.15 -9.69 -27.29
N ASP A 692 6.30 -9.02 -26.18
CA ASP A 692 5.38 -7.97 -25.72
C ASP A 692 6.13 -6.68 -25.39
N ILE A 693 5.40 -5.58 -25.33
CA ILE A 693 5.89 -4.25 -24.95
C ILE A 693 5.03 -3.64 -23.88
N GLY A 694 5.65 -2.86 -23.02
CA GLY A 694 5.01 -2.03 -22.00
C GLY A 694 5.41 -0.56 -22.17
N CYS A 695 4.47 0.34 -21.93
CA CYS A 695 4.69 1.78 -21.98
C CYS A 695 3.92 2.44 -20.84
N THR A 696 4.58 3.35 -20.11
CA THR A 696 3.95 4.13 -19.04
C THR A 696 4.31 5.59 -19.20
N TRP A 697 3.31 6.45 -19.31
CA TRP A 697 3.49 7.89 -19.27
C TRP A 697 2.73 8.49 -18.10
N VAL A 698 3.41 9.39 -17.39
CA VAL A 698 2.85 10.09 -16.24
C VAL A 698 3.07 11.59 -16.39
N TYR A 699 2.09 12.36 -15.93
CA TYR A 699 2.16 13.80 -15.81
C TYR A 699 1.50 14.22 -14.51
N GLY A 700 2.14 15.09 -13.72
CA GLY A 700 1.55 15.72 -12.54
C GLY A 700 1.99 17.18 -12.43
N THR A 701 1.06 18.07 -12.07
CA THR A 701 1.42 19.43 -11.66
C THR A 701 2.27 19.38 -10.39
N GLY A 702 3.13 20.37 -10.18
CA GLY A 702 4.07 20.41 -9.06
C GLY A 702 3.39 20.35 -7.70
N ASN A 703 4.02 19.65 -6.76
CA ASN A 703 3.61 19.60 -5.36
C ASN A 703 3.71 20.98 -4.72
N ALA A 704 2.89 21.22 -3.69
CA ALA A 704 2.94 22.44 -2.90
C ALA A 704 4.15 22.41 -1.94
N ILE A 705 4.89 23.48 -1.89
CA ILE A 705 6.07 23.64 -1.03
C ILE A 705 6.08 25.00 -0.32
N THR A 706 6.71 25.03 0.84
CA THR A 706 7.10 26.27 1.50
C THR A 706 8.44 26.68 0.96
N PHE A 707 8.51 27.84 0.31
CA PHE A 707 9.73 28.33 -0.31
C PHE A 707 9.83 29.84 -0.09
N PRO A 708 11.03 30.38 0.23
CA PRO A 708 11.23 31.81 0.42
C PRO A 708 10.87 32.57 -0.85
N GLN A 709 10.13 33.64 -0.71
CA GLN A 709 9.73 34.53 -1.82
C GLN A 709 10.61 35.75 -1.95
N ALA A 710 11.28 36.13 -0.89
CA ALA A 710 12.24 37.21 -0.85
C ALA A 710 13.26 36.99 0.28
N THR A 711 14.43 37.55 0.14
CA THR A 711 15.42 37.71 1.20
C THR A 711 15.63 39.19 1.48
N TYR A 712 15.84 39.57 2.72
CA TYR A 712 16.20 40.94 3.11
C TYR A 712 17.29 40.91 4.17
N GLU A 713 18.17 41.92 4.11
CA GLU A 713 19.21 42.10 5.11
C GLU A 713 18.64 42.78 6.36
N GLY A 714 18.97 42.26 7.52
CA GLY A 714 18.57 42.78 8.79
C GLY A 714 19.62 42.54 9.87
N LEU A 715 19.52 43.23 10.99
CA LEU A 715 20.41 43.03 12.14
C LEU A 715 20.02 41.70 12.84
N SER A 716 20.98 40.82 13.06
CA SER A 716 20.78 39.55 13.78
C SER A 716 20.48 39.78 15.28
N SER A 717 21.02 40.84 15.84
CA SER A 717 20.78 41.25 17.22
C SER A 717 20.95 42.78 17.33
N PRO A 718 20.08 43.50 18.04
CA PRO A 718 20.23 44.92 18.27
C PRO A 718 21.42 45.27 19.20
N PHE A 719 22.07 44.26 19.78
CA PHE A 719 23.17 44.42 20.74
C PHE A 719 24.54 43.96 20.22
N GLU A 720 24.58 43.30 19.02
CA GLU A 720 25.82 42.89 18.40
C GLU A 720 26.22 43.85 17.26
N ASN A 721 27.46 44.34 17.30
CA ASN A 721 27.98 45.29 16.31
C ASN A 721 27.87 44.73 14.89
N ASN A 722 27.00 45.32 14.08
CA ASN A 722 26.93 45.27 12.62
C ASN A 722 26.92 43.89 11.92
N ASN A 723 26.46 42.84 12.58
CA ASN A 723 26.24 41.60 11.86
C ASN A 723 24.91 41.67 11.11
N MET A 724 24.94 42.10 9.86
CA MET A 724 23.83 41.97 8.93
C MET A 724 23.69 40.49 8.58
N GLN A 725 22.50 39.98 8.74
CA GLN A 725 22.12 38.61 8.29
C GLN A 725 21.00 38.67 7.26
N ASN A 726 21.02 37.71 6.34
CA ASN A 726 19.92 37.54 5.41
C ASN A 726 18.76 36.80 6.09
N PHE A 727 17.61 37.45 6.09
CA PHE A 727 16.35 36.86 6.56
C PHE A 727 15.48 36.49 5.36
N GLU A 728 14.92 35.31 5.42
CA GLU A 728 14.03 34.79 4.38
C GLU A 728 12.57 35.17 4.69
N TYR A 729 11.88 35.69 3.69
CA TYR A 729 10.44 35.95 3.76
C TYR A 729 9.65 34.86 3.09
N PHE A 730 8.76 34.22 3.83
CA PHE A 730 7.84 33.17 3.35
C PHE A 730 6.43 33.76 3.22
N GLY A 731 5.83 33.66 2.04
CA GLY A 731 4.47 34.15 1.75
C GLY A 731 3.34 33.32 2.36
N GLY A 732 3.68 32.26 3.11
CA GLY A 732 2.76 31.34 3.75
C GLY A 732 3.18 29.88 3.55
N ARG A 733 2.60 28.98 4.34
CA ARG A 733 2.93 27.54 4.27
C ARG A 733 2.44 26.94 2.95
N ASN A 734 3.35 26.23 2.25
CA ASN A 734 3.07 25.56 0.98
C ASN A 734 2.47 26.50 -0.10
N SER A 735 2.83 27.79 -0.07
CA SER A 735 2.32 28.80 -1.00
C SER A 735 2.94 28.72 -2.39
N SER A 736 4.06 28.05 -2.53
CA SER A 736 4.78 27.87 -3.79
C SER A 736 4.54 26.48 -4.38
N ARG A 737 4.89 26.31 -5.67
CA ARG A 737 4.75 25.03 -6.39
C ARG A 737 6.08 24.62 -6.99
N MET A 738 6.39 23.34 -6.89
CA MET A 738 7.48 22.73 -7.66
C MET A 738 7.16 22.74 -9.17
N ASN A 739 8.18 22.54 -9.98
CA ASN A 739 7.98 22.33 -11.42
C ASN A 739 7.12 21.07 -11.69
N PRO A 740 6.35 21.06 -12.79
CA PRO A 740 5.59 19.86 -13.17
C PRO A 740 6.48 18.65 -13.40
N TYR A 741 5.99 17.50 -12.92
CA TYR A 741 6.61 16.20 -13.12
C TYR A 741 6.03 15.50 -14.34
N HIS A 742 6.86 14.95 -15.22
CA HIS A 742 6.39 14.02 -16.25
C HIS A 742 7.50 13.08 -16.70
N ARG A 743 7.11 11.87 -17.12
CA ARG A 743 8.04 10.81 -17.49
C ARG A 743 7.39 9.84 -18.47
N LEU A 744 8.19 9.32 -19.38
CA LEU A 744 7.83 8.21 -20.25
C LEU A 744 8.80 7.06 -20.01
N ASP A 745 8.25 5.89 -19.70
CA ASP A 745 8.98 4.64 -19.53
C ASP A 745 8.56 3.66 -20.61
N PHE A 746 9.51 2.89 -21.11
CA PHE A 746 9.26 1.92 -22.17
C PHE A 746 9.99 0.60 -21.88
N GLY A 747 9.35 -0.52 -22.19
CA GLY A 747 9.91 -1.85 -21.98
C GLY A 747 9.54 -2.82 -23.09
N VAL A 748 10.43 -3.77 -23.34
CA VAL A 748 10.23 -4.89 -24.28
C VAL A 748 10.61 -6.19 -23.58
N ASN A 749 9.73 -7.18 -23.66
CA ASN A 749 9.95 -8.51 -23.13
C ASN A 749 10.12 -9.52 -24.26
N PHE A 750 11.17 -10.32 -24.21
CA PHE A 750 11.47 -11.39 -25.14
C PHE A 750 11.28 -12.75 -24.46
N HIS A 751 10.24 -13.47 -24.85
CA HIS A 751 9.89 -14.79 -24.30
C HIS A 751 10.42 -15.91 -25.15
N LYS A 752 10.90 -16.97 -24.52
CA LYS A 752 11.33 -18.19 -25.21
C LYS A 752 11.02 -19.43 -24.37
N LYS A 753 10.11 -20.27 -24.85
CA LYS A 753 9.87 -21.58 -24.25
C LYS A 753 11.02 -22.52 -24.56
N LYS A 754 11.57 -23.15 -23.52
CA LYS A 754 12.59 -24.20 -23.57
C LYS A 754 11.98 -25.53 -23.09
N LYS A 755 12.70 -26.63 -23.25
CA LYS A 755 12.21 -27.96 -22.85
C LYS A 755 11.87 -28.06 -21.35
N TYR A 756 12.63 -27.40 -20.47
CA TYR A 756 12.51 -27.53 -19.02
C TYR A 756 12.14 -26.21 -18.30
N TYR A 757 12.18 -25.08 -19.00
CA TYR A 757 11.88 -23.77 -18.43
C TYR A 757 11.44 -22.78 -19.49
N ASP A 758 10.72 -21.78 -19.06
CA ASP A 758 10.40 -20.61 -19.87
C ASP A 758 11.34 -19.48 -19.49
N ARG A 759 11.93 -18.80 -20.49
CA ARG A 759 12.86 -17.70 -20.31
C ARG A 759 12.24 -16.40 -20.79
N THR A 760 12.37 -15.34 -20.01
CA THR A 760 12.06 -13.97 -20.42
C THR A 760 13.28 -13.08 -20.23
N ILE A 761 13.65 -12.31 -21.27
CA ILE A 761 14.61 -11.22 -21.20
C ILE A 761 13.83 -9.94 -21.33
N SER A 762 13.91 -9.07 -20.32
CA SER A 762 13.26 -7.78 -20.27
C SER A 762 14.26 -6.66 -20.44
N LEU A 763 14.06 -5.82 -21.44
CA LEU A 763 14.80 -4.57 -21.65
C LEU A 763 13.85 -3.43 -21.36
N SER A 764 14.20 -2.53 -20.45
CA SER A 764 13.38 -1.35 -20.17
C SER A 764 14.23 -0.10 -20.04
N VAL A 765 13.62 1.03 -20.33
CA VAL A 765 14.21 2.36 -20.19
C VAL A 765 13.26 3.20 -19.37
N TYR A 766 13.72 3.64 -18.22
CA TYR A 766 13.05 4.61 -17.39
C TYR A 766 13.41 6.02 -17.84
N ASN A 767 12.44 6.93 -17.89
CA ASN A 767 12.63 8.33 -18.28
C ASN A 767 13.31 8.49 -19.66
N ILE A 768 12.72 7.90 -20.69
CA ILE A 768 13.32 7.76 -22.02
C ILE A 768 13.77 9.08 -22.68
N TYR A 769 13.10 10.19 -22.35
CA TYR A 769 13.46 11.52 -22.85
C TYR A 769 14.32 12.34 -21.87
N ASN A 770 14.87 11.69 -20.84
CA ASN A 770 15.85 12.24 -19.90
C ASN A 770 15.44 13.58 -19.25
N ARG A 771 14.16 13.68 -18.85
CA ARG A 771 13.69 14.88 -18.16
C ARG A 771 14.29 14.96 -16.76
N LYS A 772 14.78 16.15 -16.40
CA LYS A 772 15.19 16.49 -15.03
C LYS A 772 13.95 16.79 -14.21
N ASN A 773 13.35 15.77 -13.59
CA ASN A 773 12.17 15.93 -12.74
C ASN A 773 12.55 16.49 -11.37
N PRO A 774 11.69 17.28 -10.72
CA PRO A 774 12.00 17.87 -9.42
C PRO A 774 11.94 16.79 -8.32
N PHE A 775 13.02 16.67 -7.54
CA PHE A 775 13.06 15.90 -6.31
C PHE A 775 12.93 16.82 -5.10
N PHE A 776 13.82 17.81 -4.97
CA PHE A 776 13.68 18.93 -4.04
C PHE A 776 14.32 20.20 -4.63
N ILE A 777 14.02 21.35 -4.02
CA ILE A 777 14.56 22.66 -4.38
C ILE A 777 15.26 23.21 -3.14
N TYR A 778 16.45 23.78 -3.33
CA TYR A 778 17.20 24.48 -2.30
C TYR A 778 17.70 25.83 -2.81
N LEU A 779 18.04 26.70 -1.90
CA LEU A 779 18.70 27.98 -2.21
C LEU A 779 20.22 27.78 -2.16
N ASP A 780 20.89 28.32 -3.14
CA ASP A 780 22.34 28.34 -3.28
C ASP A 780 22.80 29.79 -3.37
N ASP A 781 23.69 30.22 -2.48
CA ASP A 781 24.23 31.59 -2.45
C ASP A 781 25.47 31.64 -3.35
N GLU A 782 25.30 32.13 -4.58
CA GLU A 782 26.40 32.43 -5.49
C GLU A 782 26.81 33.90 -5.30
N GLU A 783 28.12 34.16 -5.16
CA GLU A 783 28.86 35.42 -4.92
C GLU A 783 28.07 36.76 -4.84
N SER A 784 26.90 36.88 -5.47
CA SER A 784 26.09 38.12 -5.48
C SER A 784 24.56 37.89 -5.56
N GLN A 785 24.10 36.62 -5.66
CA GLN A 785 22.69 36.31 -5.83
C GLN A 785 22.33 34.96 -5.18
N THR A 786 21.22 34.93 -4.45
CA THR A 786 20.62 33.66 -4.01
C THR A 786 19.84 33.04 -5.17
N VAL A 787 20.22 31.83 -5.62
CA VAL A 787 19.64 31.14 -6.76
C VAL A 787 18.90 29.89 -6.28
N ALA A 788 17.67 29.69 -6.77
CA ALA A 788 16.94 28.45 -6.50
C ALA A 788 17.44 27.33 -7.41
N ARG A 789 17.99 26.27 -6.82
CA ARG A 789 18.46 25.08 -7.53
C ARG A 789 17.53 23.88 -7.33
N GLN A 790 17.25 23.18 -8.42
CA GLN A 790 16.45 21.95 -8.40
C GLN A 790 17.37 20.73 -8.47
N VAL A 791 17.23 19.81 -7.53
CA VAL A 791 17.82 18.48 -7.59
C VAL A 791 16.88 17.54 -8.31
N SER A 792 17.44 16.69 -9.18
CA SER A 792 16.74 15.64 -9.94
C SER A 792 17.51 14.34 -9.78
N LEU A 793 16.83 13.24 -9.45
CA LEU A 793 17.49 11.97 -9.09
C LEU A 793 17.69 11.03 -10.28
N PHE A 794 16.65 10.88 -11.12
CA PHE A 794 16.64 9.81 -12.11
C PHE A 794 16.74 10.34 -13.54
N PRO A 795 17.95 10.26 -14.16
CA PRO A 795 18.11 10.50 -15.58
C PRO A 795 17.49 9.35 -16.39
N ILE A 796 17.82 9.26 -17.68
CA ILE A 796 17.54 8.06 -18.47
C ILE A 796 18.26 6.84 -17.89
N ILE A 797 17.50 5.78 -17.56
CA ILE A 797 18.06 4.56 -16.94
C ILE A 797 17.65 3.35 -17.78
N PRO A 798 18.54 2.82 -18.62
CA PRO A 798 18.34 1.54 -19.27
C PRO A 798 18.56 0.39 -18.28
N THR A 799 17.73 -0.66 -18.38
CA THR A 799 17.81 -1.83 -17.50
C THR A 799 17.59 -3.11 -18.26
N LEU A 800 18.26 -4.16 -17.77
CA LEU A 800 18.17 -5.52 -18.28
C LEU A 800 17.81 -6.46 -17.12
N THR A 801 16.81 -7.32 -17.35
CA THR A 801 16.43 -8.35 -16.38
C THR A 801 16.32 -9.70 -17.10
N TYR A 802 16.81 -10.74 -16.45
CA TYR A 802 16.74 -12.10 -16.93
C TYR A 802 15.87 -12.94 -15.98
N ASN A 803 14.76 -13.49 -16.50
CA ASN A 803 13.80 -14.28 -15.74
C ASN A 803 13.72 -15.71 -16.28
N ILE A 804 13.63 -16.67 -15.37
CA ILE A 804 13.41 -18.09 -15.67
C ILE A 804 12.22 -18.57 -14.85
N LYS A 805 11.31 -19.29 -15.51
CA LYS A 805 10.20 -20.01 -14.87
C LYS A 805 10.29 -21.50 -15.22
N PHE A 806 10.26 -22.38 -14.22
CA PHE A 806 10.41 -23.84 -14.36
C PHE A 806 9.42 -24.62 -13.51
#